data_1db5f1f67fa5a3a594a67c38552aeeb1
#
_entry.id   1db5f1f67fa5a3a594a67c38552aeeb1
#
_cell.length_a   1.000
_cell.length_b   1.000
_cell.length_c   1.000
_cell.angle_alpha   90.00
_cell.angle_beta   90.00
_cell.angle_gamma   90.00
#
_symmetry.space_group_name_H-M   'P 1'
#
loop_
_entity.id
_entity.type
_entity.pdbx_description
1 polymer ?
#
loop_
_entity_poly.entity_id
_entity_poly.type
_entity_poly.pdbx_seq_one_letter_code
_entity_poly.pdbx_strand_id
1 'polypeptide(L)'
;MPPIDSFSFWLGFAVATGIGLLLFWQRERLWAVREAIAKQLGQLRERLTSGTERNWRDDVLRYAQTSHLAGQLFTLDDVWVPTRFFTPELEIDPNRAVEDEDLNAIIPVFYDWPEMAATYRAPTVSVEEAVSGDAPLVLIGNLGSGKSTLLAHLASRAARSDEKLFPGNPMPIFIHVADLDLPLKPNDDVSAPLIAAAQMRAGAITAAALGRFLRGKFQNGQCLILLDGFDDVQPAQMETIVGWLAQFKQKYPAHRLLAAAGLKGYGPLTQLGFAPVHIAPLAQNDYAALLTKWQAAWQALRSKNRKLNAPTEPDLYLLMGWLRLNYQGRSVFELTHRIWATLAGDGRGPRPANWLEAGLTRLNLKPNERLALNKIGLALLNTEDAAGLPKATLKDVCTPSFRNATGEMELDPNAYLDNLVSKRLLVKQGRERLTFRHSLYTAYLAASGLVAEPENIKPAMTPLWNWTLNFLASLGDVTLTVKDRLSQPADVLQSEPLTCAQWLRDAPTNVPWRVDVLRHLSRITLDPAQPETLRLRALAGFIAAHDNSAAALFKQASNNQADPLARRIGLLGLGVLGDETAVNGIAAYLTDAYLDVRWAAALALANIGTESAIVMLQRGLQGGDDVVRQTCAQAMARNPDLGHDFLKDALSSNDIAQRRAAVFGIAETRADWAAEALEKTSREEREWIVRNAASMFVARFTEGGTAKPKPYVAPEVQGWLLQWAATRGIGVPPGKGAVEVLERALVEGEEPTRVAATEALAQLADVAAARPLYTALADPESGLVRDAAYKALSKISTASGQRLYPPVMQRVASGPSGATGTLNQPAARPTPTTSTLQNKSPRQ
;
A
#
# COMPACT_ATOMS: atom_id res chain seq x y z
N MET A 1 -73.11 16.97 45.05
CA MET A 1 -73.18 16.48 43.65
C MET A 1 -74.60 16.79 43.14
N PRO A 2 -74.79 17.50 42.07
CA PRO A 2 -76.14 17.58 41.50
C PRO A 2 -76.66 16.25 41.04
N PRO A 3 -77.92 15.94 41.15
CA PRO A 3 -78.52 14.69 40.75
C PRO A 3 -78.32 14.53 39.24
N ILE A 4 -77.75 13.47 38.84
CA ILE A 4 -77.62 13.11 37.42
C ILE A 4 -78.97 12.77 36.87
N ASP A 5 -79.53 13.58 35.97
CA ASP A 5 -80.76 13.30 35.29
C ASP A 5 -80.68 11.98 34.56
N SER A 6 -81.48 11.01 34.99
CA SER A 6 -81.49 9.66 34.43
C SER A 6 -81.74 9.61 32.93
N PHE A 7 -82.53 10.58 32.40
CA PHE A 7 -82.80 10.70 30.99
C PHE A 7 -81.51 11.09 30.19
N SER A 8 -80.78 12.11 30.67
CA SER A 8 -79.52 12.54 30.05
C SER A 8 -78.44 11.45 30.12
N PHE A 9 -78.39 10.69 31.21
CA PHE A 9 -77.47 9.56 31.31
C PHE A 9 -77.77 8.44 30.32
N TRP A 10 -79.03 8.05 30.20
CA TRP A 10 -79.41 7.03 29.21
C TRP A 10 -79.32 7.49 27.79
N LEU A 11 -79.63 8.73 27.51
CA LEU A 11 -79.42 9.31 26.17
C LEU A 11 -77.93 9.36 25.77
N GLY A 12 -77.04 9.77 26.68
CA GLY A 12 -75.64 9.76 26.50
C GLY A 12 -75.06 8.35 26.29
N PHE A 13 -75.54 7.37 27.07
CA PHE A 13 -75.20 5.96 26.96
C PHE A 13 -75.62 5.35 25.60
N ALA A 14 -76.87 5.64 25.20
CA ALA A 14 -77.44 5.19 23.91
C ALA A 14 -76.64 5.79 22.71
N VAL A 15 -76.33 7.08 22.79
CA VAL A 15 -75.49 7.73 21.76
C VAL A 15 -74.07 7.15 21.71
N ALA A 16 -73.40 6.97 22.86
CA ALA A 16 -72.07 6.36 22.94
C ALA A 16 -72.08 4.92 22.44
N THR A 17 -73.10 4.13 22.81
CA THR A 17 -73.25 2.75 22.34
C THR A 17 -73.52 2.70 20.81
N GLY A 18 -74.35 3.61 20.31
CA GLY A 18 -74.59 3.74 18.87
C GLY A 18 -73.38 4.08 18.07
N ILE A 19 -72.57 5.03 18.57
CA ILE A 19 -71.27 5.39 17.96
C ILE A 19 -70.30 4.20 18.06
N GLY A 20 -70.23 3.53 19.17
CA GLY A 20 -69.40 2.34 19.38
C GLY A 20 -69.77 1.20 18.41
N LEU A 21 -71.04 0.95 18.22
CA LEU A 21 -71.57 -0.08 17.28
C LEU A 21 -71.29 0.33 15.82
N LEU A 22 -71.42 1.61 15.48
CA LEU A 22 -71.14 2.15 14.15
C LEU A 22 -69.65 2.08 13.81
N LEU A 23 -68.78 2.37 14.78
CA LEU A 23 -67.31 2.21 14.66
C LEU A 23 -66.96 0.72 14.57
N PHE A 24 -67.62 -0.15 15.34
CA PHE A 24 -67.40 -1.59 15.27
C PHE A 24 -67.86 -2.17 13.91
N TRP A 25 -68.97 -1.74 13.40
CA TRP A 25 -69.51 -2.18 12.08
C TRP A 25 -68.71 -1.66 10.89
N GLN A 26 -68.09 -0.47 11.04
CA GLN A 26 -67.16 0.06 10.03
C GLN A 26 -65.70 -0.33 10.24
N ARG A 27 -65.41 -1.14 11.24
CA ARG A 27 -64.03 -1.55 11.60
C ARG A 27 -63.25 -2.11 10.40
N GLU A 28 -63.86 -2.97 9.62
CA GLU A 28 -63.21 -3.58 8.44
C GLU A 28 -62.94 -2.54 7.36
N ARG A 29 -63.84 -1.56 7.14
CA ARG A 29 -63.60 -0.48 6.19
C ARG A 29 -62.51 0.46 6.68
N LEU A 30 -62.48 0.78 7.95
CA LEU A 30 -61.41 1.62 8.53
C LEU A 30 -60.08 0.91 8.48
N TRP A 31 -60.02 -0.41 8.72
CA TRP A 31 -58.82 -1.19 8.52
C TRP A 31 -58.37 -1.24 7.07
N ALA A 32 -59.25 -1.47 6.14
CA ALA A 32 -58.95 -1.46 4.69
C ALA A 32 -58.45 -0.09 4.21
N VAL A 33 -59.05 0.99 4.68
CA VAL A 33 -58.57 2.35 4.37
C VAL A 33 -57.20 2.63 4.96
N ARG A 34 -56.97 2.21 6.24
CA ARG A 34 -55.65 2.32 6.86
C ARG A 34 -54.59 1.49 6.13
N GLU A 35 -54.95 0.28 5.71
CA GLU A 35 -54.05 -0.59 4.94
C GLU A 35 -53.76 -0.01 3.53
N ALA A 36 -54.76 0.51 2.85
CA ALA A 36 -54.59 1.18 1.57
C ALA A 36 -53.71 2.43 1.68
N ILE A 37 -53.90 3.26 2.71
CA ILE A 37 -53.06 4.42 3.01
C ILE A 37 -51.63 3.98 3.35
N ALA A 38 -51.45 2.93 4.19
CA ALA A 38 -50.16 2.39 4.52
C ALA A 38 -49.43 1.86 3.29
N LYS A 39 -50.17 1.17 2.39
CA LYS A 39 -49.64 0.66 1.13
C LYS A 39 -49.27 1.81 0.14
N GLN A 40 -50.08 2.85 0.05
CA GLN A 40 -49.76 4.04 -0.77
C GLN A 40 -48.56 4.82 -0.19
N LEU A 41 -48.51 4.99 1.13
CA LEU A 41 -47.37 5.59 1.81
C LEU A 41 -46.11 4.74 1.64
N GLY A 42 -46.23 3.41 1.69
CA GLY A 42 -45.16 2.47 1.40
C GLY A 42 -44.63 2.65 -0.04
N GLN A 43 -45.53 2.65 -1.03
CA GLN A 43 -45.15 2.87 -2.43
C GLN A 43 -44.52 4.26 -2.68
N LEU A 44 -45.06 5.30 -2.06
CA LEU A 44 -44.48 6.65 -2.14
C LEU A 44 -43.11 6.69 -1.49
N ARG A 45 -42.94 6.02 -0.34
CA ARG A 45 -41.63 5.90 0.33
C ARG A 45 -40.62 5.10 -0.51
N GLU A 46 -41.03 4.02 -1.14
CA GLU A 46 -40.19 3.25 -2.07
C GLU A 46 -39.79 4.09 -3.30
N ARG A 47 -40.70 4.84 -3.90
CA ARG A 47 -40.41 5.75 -5.04
C ARG A 47 -39.43 6.87 -4.63
N LEU A 48 -39.60 7.46 -3.46
CA LEU A 48 -38.73 8.50 -2.95
C LEU A 48 -37.35 7.91 -2.57
N THR A 49 -37.32 6.71 -2.00
CA THR A 49 -36.08 6.03 -1.61
C THR A 49 -35.29 5.58 -2.85
N SER A 50 -35.97 5.00 -3.85
CA SER A 50 -35.32 4.60 -5.12
C SER A 50 -34.79 5.80 -5.89
N GLY A 51 -35.49 6.94 -5.87
CA GLY A 51 -35.01 8.19 -6.46
C GLY A 51 -33.76 8.72 -5.77
N THR A 52 -33.72 8.72 -4.44
CA THR A 52 -32.54 9.15 -3.65
C THR A 52 -31.37 8.21 -3.87
N GLU A 53 -31.62 6.90 -3.90
CA GLU A 53 -30.59 5.89 -4.17
C GLU A 53 -29.94 6.11 -5.53
N ARG A 54 -30.75 6.24 -6.60
CA ARG A 54 -30.26 6.47 -7.95
C ARG A 54 -29.44 7.76 -8.06
N ASN A 55 -29.96 8.86 -7.53
CA ASN A 55 -29.26 10.14 -7.55
C ASN A 55 -27.93 10.08 -6.80
N TRP A 56 -27.87 9.39 -5.64
CA TRP A 56 -26.64 9.21 -4.90
C TRP A 56 -25.63 8.35 -5.64
N ARG A 57 -26.05 7.24 -6.27
CA ARG A 57 -25.16 6.41 -7.11
C ARG A 57 -24.59 7.23 -8.27
N ASP A 58 -25.43 8.08 -8.91
CA ASP A 58 -24.98 8.98 -9.99
C ASP A 58 -23.99 10.03 -9.50
N ASP A 59 -24.18 10.59 -8.29
CA ASP A 59 -23.26 11.54 -7.66
C ASP A 59 -21.92 10.87 -7.33
N VAL A 60 -21.94 9.66 -6.74
CA VAL A 60 -20.74 8.87 -6.46
C VAL A 60 -20.01 8.51 -7.75
N LEU A 61 -20.72 8.07 -8.78
CA LEU A 61 -20.14 7.73 -10.07
C LEU A 61 -19.43 8.93 -10.69
N ARG A 62 -20.08 10.09 -10.72
CA ARG A 62 -19.52 11.33 -11.26
C ARG A 62 -18.27 11.76 -10.50
N TYR A 63 -18.30 11.70 -9.16
CA TYR A 63 -17.17 12.01 -8.32
C TYR A 63 -16.00 11.04 -8.57
N ALA A 64 -16.26 9.75 -8.55
CA ALA A 64 -15.27 8.70 -8.74
C ALA A 64 -14.60 8.77 -10.13
N GLN A 65 -15.39 8.99 -11.21
CA GLN A 65 -14.86 9.10 -12.57
C GLN A 65 -13.93 10.30 -12.77
N THR A 66 -14.00 11.31 -11.91
CA THR A 66 -13.13 12.50 -11.96
C THR A 66 -12.06 12.52 -10.88
N SER A 67 -11.99 11.50 -10.01
CA SER A 67 -11.07 11.43 -8.86
C SER A 67 -9.69 10.86 -9.23
N HIS A 68 -9.15 11.27 -10.38
CA HIS A 68 -7.79 10.92 -10.81
C HIS A 68 -7.08 12.16 -11.40
N LEU A 69 -5.76 12.11 -11.60
CA LEU A 69 -4.95 13.27 -11.98
C LEU A 69 -5.43 13.95 -13.27
N ALA A 70 -5.80 13.17 -14.28
CA ALA A 70 -6.30 13.66 -15.56
C ALA A 70 -7.84 13.80 -15.63
N GLY A 71 -8.54 13.78 -14.49
CA GLY A 71 -10.02 13.81 -14.44
C GLY A 71 -10.68 15.09 -14.97
N GLN A 72 -9.90 16.09 -15.40
CA GLN A 72 -10.38 17.22 -16.18
C GLN A 72 -10.47 16.92 -17.69
N LEU A 73 -9.72 15.94 -18.16
CA LEU A 73 -9.58 15.60 -19.58
C LEU A 73 -10.36 14.35 -19.94
N PHE A 74 -10.29 13.33 -19.08
CA PHE A 74 -10.82 11.99 -19.31
C PHE A 74 -11.61 11.48 -18.13
N THR A 75 -12.48 10.51 -18.38
CA THR A 75 -13.07 9.71 -17.30
C THR A 75 -12.04 8.69 -16.79
N LEU A 76 -12.23 8.18 -15.58
CA LEU A 76 -11.34 7.15 -15.03
C LEU A 76 -11.35 5.90 -15.93
N ASP A 77 -12.49 5.50 -16.45
CA ASP A 77 -12.61 4.30 -17.28
C ASP A 77 -11.82 4.39 -18.59
N ASP A 78 -11.65 5.61 -19.14
CA ASP A 78 -10.88 5.83 -20.37
C ASP A 78 -9.38 5.50 -20.18
N VAL A 79 -8.87 5.61 -18.97
CA VAL A 79 -7.42 5.49 -18.67
C VAL A 79 -7.09 4.45 -17.60
N TRP A 80 -8.09 3.73 -17.08
CA TRP A 80 -7.88 2.72 -16.05
C TRP A 80 -7.17 1.48 -16.59
N VAL A 81 -6.15 1.01 -15.87
CA VAL A 81 -5.56 -0.32 -16.02
C VAL A 81 -5.71 -1.09 -14.71
N PRO A 82 -5.90 -2.43 -14.78
CA PRO A 82 -6.08 -3.24 -13.59
C PRO A 82 -4.91 -3.12 -12.63
N THR A 83 -5.20 -2.76 -11.39
CA THR A 83 -4.25 -2.80 -10.28
C THR A 83 -4.18 -4.21 -9.72
N ARG A 84 -3.03 -4.61 -9.19
CA ARG A 84 -2.83 -5.90 -8.53
C ARG A 84 -2.28 -5.68 -7.13
N PHE A 85 -2.41 -6.68 -6.28
CA PHE A 85 -1.81 -6.70 -4.96
C PHE A 85 -0.73 -7.77 -4.91
N PHE A 86 0.30 -7.58 -4.10
CA PHE A 86 1.17 -8.68 -3.73
C PHE A 86 0.35 -9.78 -3.06
N THR A 87 0.72 -11.03 -3.32
CA THR A 87 0.09 -12.17 -2.66
C THR A 87 0.18 -11.99 -1.14
N PRO A 88 -0.92 -12.13 -0.39
CA PRO A 88 -0.88 -12.06 1.05
C PRO A 88 0.13 -13.05 1.64
N GLU A 89 0.82 -12.65 2.68
CA GLU A 89 1.75 -13.52 3.39
C GLU A 89 0.97 -14.70 4.00
N LEU A 90 1.55 -15.89 3.87
CA LEU A 90 0.98 -17.10 4.49
C LEU A 90 1.26 -17.09 5.99
N GLU A 91 0.30 -17.58 6.76
CA GLU A 91 0.50 -17.82 8.18
C GLU A 91 1.56 -18.90 8.38
N ILE A 92 2.56 -18.62 9.21
CA ILE A 92 3.62 -19.56 9.53
C ILE A 92 3.11 -20.50 10.63
N ASP A 93 2.88 -21.76 10.29
CA ASP A 93 2.57 -22.81 11.24
C ASP A 93 3.79 -23.75 11.36
N PRO A 94 4.50 -23.77 12.51
CA PRO A 94 5.68 -24.61 12.69
C PRO A 94 5.39 -26.12 12.65
N ASN A 95 4.12 -26.52 12.76
CA ASN A 95 3.72 -27.93 12.72
C ASN A 95 3.29 -28.38 11.30
N ARG A 96 3.20 -27.43 10.35
CA ARG A 96 2.87 -27.73 8.96
C ARG A 96 4.16 -28.11 8.21
N ALA A 97 4.09 -29.16 7.43
CA ALA A 97 5.19 -29.48 6.53
C ALA A 97 5.44 -28.28 5.59
N VAL A 98 6.71 -27.93 5.43
CA VAL A 98 7.12 -26.88 4.47
C VAL A 98 6.61 -27.35 3.11
N GLU A 99 5.74 -26.56 2.48
CA GLU A 99 5.36 -26.78 1.08
C GLU A 99 6.64 -26.67 0.23
N ASP A 100 6.73 -27.46 -0.84
CA ASP A 100 7.90 -27.39 -1.73
C ASP A 100 8.12 -25.92 -2.13
N GLU A 101 9.23 -25.36 -1.67
CA GLU A 101 9.65 -24.04 -2.05
C GLU A 101 9.86 -23.98 -3.56
N ASP A 102 9.45 -22.90 -4.18
CA ASP A 102 9.65 -22.66 -5.59
C ASP A 102 10.51 -21.42 -5.83
N LEU A 103 10.82 -21.16 -7.09
CA LEU A 103 11.60 -20.02 -7.55
C LEU A 103 11.05 -18.64 -7.04
N ASN A 104 9.77 -18.55 -6.64
CA ASN A 104 9.19 -17.34 -6.10
C ASN A 104 9.71 -17.02 -4.68
N ALA A 105 10.14 -18.02 -3.93
CA ALA A 105 10.59 -17.87 -2.55
C ALA A 105 11.78 -16.91 -2.39
N ILE A 106 12.64 -16.84 -3.40
CA ILE A 106 13.85 -16.01 -3.36
C ILE A 106 13.65 -14.60 -3.93
N ILE A 107 12.47 -14.25 -4.44
CA ILE A 107 12.21 -12.91 -4.97
C ILE A 107 12.04 -11.94 -3.80
N PRO A 108 12.90 -10.90 -3.69
CA PRO A 108 12.79 -9.94 -2.60
C PRO A 108 11.53 -9.09 -2.76
N VAL A 109 10.61 -9.18 -1.80
CA VAL A 109 9.41 -8.33 -1.73
C VAL A 109 9.57 -7.33 -0.61
N PHE A 110 9.80 -6.07 -0.96
CA PHE A 110 9.86 -4.95 -0.02
C PHE A 110 8.78 -3.95 -0.39
N TYR A 111 7.82 -3.75 0.50
CA TYR A 111 6.66 -2.90 0.22
C TYR A 111 7.03 -1.41 0.08
N ASP A 112 8.11 -0.98 0.71
CA ASP A 112 8.70 0.36 0.55
C ASP A 112 9.64 0.47 -0.65
N TRP A 113 10.03 -0.69 -1.23
CA TRP A 113 10.85 -0.81 -2.44
C TRP A 113 10.31 -1.91 -3.36
N PRO A 114 9.06 -1.75 -3.85
CA PRO A 114 8.35 -2.82 -4.56
C PRO A 114 8.89 -3.10 -5.97
N GLU A 115 9.80 -2.26 -6.44
CA GLU A 115 10.34 -2.31 -7.80
C GLU A 115 11.10 -3.61 -8.08
N MET A 116 11.83 -4.16 -7.10
CA MET A 116 12.52 -5.42 -7.26
C MET A 116 11.56 -6.59 -7.46
N ALA A 117 10.49 -6.63 -6.67
CA ALA A 117 9.45 -7.63 -6.81
C ALA A 117 8.75 -7.53 -8.17
N ALA A 118 8.50 -6.30 -8.66
CA ALA A 118 7.93 -6.08 -9.99
C ALA A 118 8.88 -6.54 -11.11
N THR A 119 10.18 -6.25 -10.98
CA THR A 119 11.19 -6.66 -11.95
C THR A 119 11.24 -8.17 -12.12
N TYR A 120 11.24 -8.91 -11.01
CA TYR A 120 11.23 -10.37 -11.01
C TYR A 120 9.84 -11.00 -11.08
N ARG A 121 8.78 -10.17 -11.28
CA ARG A 121 7.39 -10.61 -11.41
C ARG A 121 6.94 -11.48 -10.24
N ALA A 122 7.14 -10.97 -9.01
CA ALA A 122 6.64 -11.62 -7.80
C ALA A 122 5.14 -11.95 -7.92
N PRO A 123 4.66 -13.03 -7.30
CA PRO A 123 3.25 -13.41 -7.33
C PRO A 123 2.35 -12.27 -6.86
N THR A 124 1.24 -12.07 -7.57
CA THR A 124 0.25 -11.04 -7.24
C THR A 124 -1.16 -11.60 -7.39
N VAL A 125 -2.10 -11.02 -6.69
CA VAL A 125 -3.54 -11.32 -6.80
C VAL A 125 -4.27 -10.16 -7.47
N SER A 126 -5.38 -10.45 -8.15
CA SER A 126 -6.23 -9.42 -8.73
C SER A 126 -7.03 -8.68 -7.65
N VAL A 127 -7.57 -7.52 -8.02
CA VAL A 127 -8.49 -6.78 -7.15
C VAL A 127 -9.75 -7.60 -6.86
N GLU A 128 -10.26 -8.27 -7.88
CA GLU A 128 -11.45 -9.12 -7.80
C GLU A 128 -11.26 -10.27 -6.79
N GLU A 129 -10.12 -10.94 -6.83
CA GLU A 129 -9.77 -12.00 -5.88
C GLU A 129 -9.64 -11.46 -4.45
N ALA A 130 -8.92 -10.36 -4.26
CA ALA A 130 -8.71 -9.77 -2.95
C ALA A 130 -10.01 -9.26 -2.30
N VAL A 131 -10.90 -8.65 -3.10
CA VAL A 131 -12.16 -8.06 -2.61
C VAL A 131 -13.28 -9.09 -2.49
N SER A 132 -13.12 -10.32 -3.01
CA SER A 132 -14.14 -11.37 -2.92
C SER A 132 -14.40 -11.91 -1.50
N GLY A 133 -13.51 -11.62 -0.53
CA GLY A 133 -13.67 -11.99 0.87
C GLY A 133 -14.57 -11.03 1.65
N ASP A 134 -14.95 -11.43 2.87
CA ASP A 134 -15.80 -10.63 3.77
C ASP A 134 -14.99 -9.72 4.72
N ALA A 135 -13.68 -9.93 4.82
CA ALA A 135 -12.82 -9.16 5.70
C ALA A 135 -12.74 -7.68 5.26
N PRO A 136 -12.75 -6.73 6.19
CA PRO A 136 -12.42 -5.35 5.87
C PRO A 136 -10.95 -5.27 5.41
N LEU A 137 -10.66 -4.47 4.38
CA LEU A 137 -9.32 -4.37 3.81
C LEU A 137 -8.69 -3.00 4.07
N VAL A 138 -7.39 -3.00 4.34
CA VAL A 138 -6.58 -1.78 4.26
C VAL A 138 -5.60 -1.89 3.09
N LEU A 139 -5.79 -0.99 2.11
CA LEU A 139 -4.95 -0.86 0.92
C LEU A 139 -3.70 -0.07 1.29
N ILE A 140 -2.55 -0.71 1.24
CA ILE A 140 -1.28 -0.12 1.67
C ILE A 140 -0.40 0.12 0.44
N GLY A 141 0.24 1.28 0.40
CA GLY A 141 1.17 1.59 -0.69
C GLY A 141 1.82 2.96 -0.55
N ASN A 142 2.88 3.17 -1.31
CA ASN A 142 3.59 4.46 -1.40
C ASN A 142 2.67 5.59 -1.87
N LEU A 143 3.06 6.85 -1.62
CA LEU A 143 2.44 8.01 -2.24
C LEU A 143 2.53 7.87 -3.77
N GLY A 144 1.40 8.07 -4.44
CA GLY A 144 1.30 7.96 -5.91
C GLY A 144 1.13 6.52 -6.44
N SER A 145 1.01 5.50 -5.59
CA SER A 145 0.78 4.10 -6.04
C SER A 145 -0.60 3.85 -6.64
N GLY A 146 -1.55 4.80 -6.51
CA GLY A 146 -2.88 4.70 -7.09
C GLY A 146 -3.97 4.22 -6.13
N LYS A 147 -3.76 4.22 -4.80
CA LYS A 147 -4.75 3.84 -3.78
C LYS A 147 -6.10 4.53 -3.95
N SER A 148 -6.09 5.86 -3.99
CA SER A 148 -7.30 6.68 -4.18
C SER A 148 -7.98 6.41 -5.52
N THR A 149 -7.19 6.18 -6.57
CA THR A 149 -7.69 5.83 -7.91
C THR A 149 -8.35 4.46 -7.91
N LEU A 150 -7.78 3.49 -7.18
CA LEU A 150 -8.39 2.17 -6.99
C LEU A 150 -9.70 2.25 -6.21
N LEU A 151 -9.74 3.00 -5.10
CA LEU A 151 -11.00 3.22 -4.36
C LEU A 151 -12.06 3.89 -5.25
N ALA A 152 -11.67 4.86 -6.07
CA ALA A 152 -12.56 5.50 -7.03
C ALA A 152 -13.09 4.51 -8.09
N HIS A 153 -12.23 3.61 -8.59
CA HIS A 153 -12.65 2.55 -9.51
C HIS A 153 -13.67 1.61 -8.84
N LEU A 154 -13.40 1.15 -7.61
CA LEU A 154 -14.32 0.31 -6.85
C LEU A 154 -15.66 1.02 -6.57
N ALA A 155 -15.61 2.30 -6.21
CA ALA A 155 -16.80 3.15 -6.04
C ALA A 155 -17.62 3.23 -7.33
N SER A 156 -16.95 3.40 -8.48
CA SER A 156 -17.61 3.41 -9.81
C SER A 156 -18.30 2.08 -10.13
N ARG A 157 -17.63 0.95 -9.87
CA ARG A 157 -18.17 -0.40 -10.07
C ARG A 157 -19.42 -0.62 -9.21
N ALA A 158 -19.32 -0.28 -7.90
CA ALA A 158 -20.44 -0.39 -6.96
C ALA A 158 -21.59 0.57 -7.32
N ALA A 159 -21.31 1.79 -7.78
CA ALA A 159 -22.32 2.74 -8.22
C ALA A 159 -23.10 2.24 -9.44
N ARG A 160 -22.46 1.45 -10.30
CA ARG A 160 -23.10 0.79 -11.47
C ARG A 160 -23.77 -0.54 -11.13
N SER A 161 -23.82 -0.92 -9.85
CA SER A 161 -24.44 -2.16 -9.39
C SER A 161 -23.77 -3.42 -9.98
N ASP A 162 -22.44 -3.47 -9.95
CA ASP A 162 -21.69 -4.62 -10.41
C ASP A 162 -21.79 -5.78 -9.42
N GLU A 163 -22.77 -6.63 -9.61
CA GLU A 163 -23.07 -7.77 -8.72
C GLU A 163 -21.99 -8.86 -8.75
N LYS A 164 -21.16 -8.93 -9.81
CA LYS A 164 -20.06 -9.88 -9.87
C LYS A 164 -18.97 -9.55 -8.85
N LEU A 165 -18.65 -8.26 -8.69
CA LEU A 165 -17.66 -7.79 -7.73
C LEU A 165 -18.25 -7.55 -6.35
N PHE A 166 -19.48 -7.06 -6.29
CA PHE A 166 -20.17 -6.70 -5.04
C PHE A 166 -21.54 -7.36 -4.96
N PRO A 167 -21.61 -8.64 -4.57
CA PRO A 167 -22.89 -9.33 -4.37
C PRO A 167 -23.79 -8.57 -3.39
N GLY A 168 -25.10 -8.55 -3.67
CA GLY A 168 -26.06 -7.82 -2.87
C GLY A 168 -26.12 -6.32 -3.11
N ASN A 169 -25.41 -5.81 -4.13
CA ASN A 169 -25.47 -4.44 -4.62
C ASN A 169 -25.37 -3.38 -3.50
N PRO A 170 -24.29 -3.38 -2.68
CA PRO A 170 -24.16 -2.46 -1.57
C PRO A 170 -24.11 -1.00 -2.03
N MET A 171 -24.58 -0.09 -1.17
CA MET A 171 -24.54 1.34 -1.41
C MET A 171 -23.13 1.88 -1.25
N PRO A 172 -22.49 2.43 -2.29
CA PRO A 172 -21.14 2.97 -2.18
C PRO A 172 -21.14 4.30 -1.42
N ILE A 173 -20.22 4.42 -0.47
CA ILE A 173 -19.91 5.65 0.25
C ILE A 173 -18.40 5.86 0.12
N PHE A 174 -17.99 6.79 -0.74
CA PHE A 174 -16.59 7.10 -1.01
C PHE A 174 -16.24 8.48 -0.50
N ILE A 175 -15.46 8.53 0.59
CA ILE A 175 -15.08 9.78 1.26
C ILE A 175 -13.59 9.79 1.62
N HIS A 176 -13.06 11.00 1.83
CA HIS A 176 -11.74 11.21 2.40
C HIS A 176 -11.87 11.40 3.92
N VAL A 177 -10.99 10.79 4.72
CA VAL A 177 -11.09 10.85 6.19
C VAL A 177 -10.96 12.27 6.75
N ALA A 178 -10.30 13.18 6.04
CA ALA A 178 -10.22 14.59 6.39
C ALA A 178 -11.57 15.35 6.28
N ASP A 179 -12.57 14.75 5.62
CA ASP A 179 -13.93 15.30 5.54
C ASP A 179 -14.81 14.91 6.74
N LEU A 180 -14.32 14.01 7.62
CA LEU A 180 -15.02 13.59 8.83
C LEU A 180 -14.98 14.70 9.90
N ASP A 181 -16.15 15.14 10.38
CA ASP A 181 -16.27 16.10 11.49
C ASP A 181 -16.08 15.34 12.83
N LEU A 182 -14.84 15.23 13.27
CA LEU A 182 -14.42 14.51 14.48
C LEU A 182 -13.66 15.45 15.43
N PRO A 183 -13.68 15.20 16.76
CA PRO A 183 -14.36 14.13 17.48
C PRO A 183 -15.89 14.26 17.50
N LEU A 184 -16.59 13.13 17.78
CA LEU A 184 -18.04 13.14 17.92
C LEU A 184 -18.49 14.11 19.02
N LYS A 185 -19.52 14.92 18.73
CA LYS A 185 -20.15 15.76 19.75
C LYS A 185 -20.99 14.90 20.68
N PRO A 186 -21.16 15.34 21.96
CA PRO A 186 -22.08 14.67 22.87
C PRO A 186 -23.49 14.55 22.23
N ASN A 187 -24.07 13.34 22.23
CA ASN A 187 -25.35 12.97 21.64
C ASN A 187 -25.41 12.81 20.10
N ASP A 188 -24.32 13.00 19.37
CA ASP A 188 -24.29 12.68 17.94
C ASP A 188 -24.34 11.18 17.72
N ASP A 189 -25.10 10.76 16.69
CA ASP A 189 -25.04 9.38 16.23
C ASP A 189 -23.67 9.10 15.60
N VAL A 190 -23.16 7.92 15.86
CA VAL A 190 -21.82 7.47 15.36
C VAL A 190 -21.72 7.52 13.83
N SER A 191 -22.85 7.49 13.11
CA SER A 191 -22.89 7.63 11.65
C SER A 191 -22.90 9.09 11.16
N ALA A 192 -23.04 10.07 12.08
CA ALA A 192 -23.19 11.47 11.70
C ALA A 192 -22.00 12.03 10.91
N PRO A 193 -20.72 11.78 11.28
CA PRO A 193 -19.58 12.25 10.50
C PRO A 193 -19.55 11.73 9.06
N LEU A 194 -19.87 10.44 8.89
CA LEU A 194 -19.91 9.80 7.57
C LEU A 194 -21.04 10.36 6.70
N ILE A 195 -22.22 10.60 7.29
CA ILE A 195 -23.36 11.21 6.61
C ILE A 195 -23.02 12.65 6.19
N ALA A 196 -22.43 13.44 7.08
CA ALA A 196 -22.05 14.82 6.80
C ALA A 196 -21.02 14.89 5.66
N ALA A 197 -19.99 14.04 5.68
CA ALA A 197 -19.01 13.93 4.61
C ALA A 197 -19.64 13.52 3.26
N ALA A 198 -20.57 12.57 3.27
CA ALA A 198 -21.32 12.17 2.07
C ALA A 198 -22.20 13.31 1.53
N GLN A 199 -22.86 14.07 2.40
CA GLN A 199 -23.69 15.20 1.99
C GLN A 199 -22.90 16.32 1.32
N MET A 200 -21.64 16.56 1.70
CA MET A 200 -20.78 17.54 1.03
C MET A 200 -20.48 17.19 -0.42
N ARG A 201 -20.57 15.92 -0.79
CA ARG A 201 -20.29 15.39 -2.13
C ARG A 201 -21.55 15.17 -2.97
N ALA A 202 -22.71 15.19 -2.33
CA ALA A 202 -24.01 15.00 -2.99
C ALA A 202 -24.49 16.28 -3.69
N GLY A 203 -25.23 16.12 -4.78
CA GLY A 203 -25.98 17.23 -5.38
C GLY A 203 -27.00 17.79 -4.38
N ALA A 204 -27.38 19.06 -4.51
CA ALA A 204 -28.21 19.77 -3.54
C ALA A 204 -29.54 19.04 -3.20
N ILE A 205 -30.19 18.45 -4.20
CA ILE A 205 -31.44 17.69 -4.02
C ILE A 205 -31.19 16.40 -3.24
N THR A 206 -30.12 15.68 -3.59
CA THR A 206 -29.73 14.43 -2.93
C THR A 206 -29.32 14.67 -1.49
N ALA A 207 -28.52 15.70 -1.21
CA ALA A 207 -28.01 16.03 0.11
C ALA A 207 -29.10 16.19 1.17
N ALA A 208 -30.24 16.82 0.82
CA ALA A 208 -31.37 17.02 1.73
C ALA A 208 -32.02 15.71 2.21
N ALA A 209 -32.08 14.69 1.35
CA ALA A 209 -32.70 13.38 1.68
C ALA A 209 -31.69 12.35 2.17
N LEU A 210 -30.39 12.55 1.88
CA LEU A 210 -29.33 11.55 2.03
C LEU A 210 -29.17 11.09 3.48
N GLY A 211 -29.26 11.99 4.46
CA GLY A 211 -29.04 11.66 5.86
C GLY A 211 -30.04 10.61 6.40
N ARG A 212 -31.32 10.74 6.05
CA ARG A 212 -32.34 9.75 6.44
C ARG A 212 -32.15 8.44 5.66
N PHE A 213 -31.84 8.54 4.39
CA PHE A 213 -31.62 7.40 3.51
C PHE A 213 -30.45 6.53 3.99
N LEU A 214 -29.26 7.13 4.25
CA LEU A 214 -28.09 6.40 4.70
C LEU A 214 -28.26 5.76 6.08
N ARG A 215 -28.94 6.42 7.04
CA ARG A 215 -29.25 5.80 8.31
C ARG A 215 -30.02 4.48 8.16
N GLY A 216 -30.98 4.44 7.22
CA GLY A 216 -31.70 3.21 6.91
C GLY A 216 -30.80 2.13 6.30
N LYS A 217 -29.87 2.51 5.40
CA LYS A 217 -28.91 1.57 4.81
C LYS A 217 -27.89 1.06 5.81
N PHE A 218 -27.46 1.89 6.79
CA PHE A 218 -26.57 1.46 7.87
C PHE A 218 -27.25 0.42 8.79
N GLN A 219 -28.52 0.60 9.13
CA GLN A 219 -29.24 -0.37 9.94
C GLN A 219 -29.36 -1.74 9.27
N ASN A 220 -29.39 -1.78 7.94
CA ASN A 220 -29.58 -3.00 7.15
C ASN A 220 -28.27 -3.66 6.67
N GLY A 221 -27.10 -3.12 7.02
CA GLY A 221 -25.81 -3.68 6.59
C GLY A 221 -25.53 -3.58 5.08
N GLN A 222 -26.14 -2.62 4.38
CA GLN A 222 -26.16 -2.55 2.91
C GLN A 222 -25.20 -1.48 2.33
N CYS A 223 -24.04 -1.23 2.95
CA CYS A 223 -23.12 -0.24 2.44
C CYS A 223 -21.73 -0.82 2.15
N LEU A 224 -21.10 -0.28 1.09
CA LEU A 224 -19.68 -0.39 0.82
C LEU A 224 -19.05 0.96 1.20
N ILE A 225 -18.27 0.98 2.26
CA ILE A 225 -17.64 2.19 2.79
C ILE A 225 -16.17 2.20 2.38
N LEU A 226 -15.80 3.20 1.60
CA LEU A 226 -14.48 3.40 1.03
C LEU A 226 -13.86 4.66 1.67
N LEU A 227 -12.86 4.47 2.53
CA LEU A 227 -12.21 5.52 3.31
C LEU A 227 -10.83 5.80 2.72
N ASP A 228 -10.66 6.98 2.15
CA ASP A 228 -9.39 7.43 1.55
C ASP A 228 -8.63 8.39 2.48
N GLY A 229 -7.31 8.51 2.32
CA GLY A 229 -6.51 9.57 2.92
C GLY A 229 -5.95 9.28 4.31
N PHE A 230 -5.87 8.02 4.76
CA PHE A 230 -5.18 7.70 6.03
C PHE A 230 -3.66 7.96 5.96
N ASP A 231 -3.08 8.06 4.77
CA ASP A 231 -1.67 8.41 4.56
C ASP A 231 -1.36 9.90 4.75
N ASP A 232 -2.38 10.77 4.75
CA ASP A 232 -2.25 12.20 5.03
C ASP A 232 -2.47 12.53 6.52
N VAL A 233 -2.90 11.56 7.34
CA VAL A 233 -3.32 11.75 8.74
C VAL A 233 -2.13 11.69 9.69
N GLN A 234 -2.04 12.65 10.60
CA GLN A 234 -1.06 12.65 11.69
C GLN A 234 -1.47 11.68 12.83
N PRO A 235 -0.51 11.21 13.66
CA PRO A 235 -0.79 10.20 14.70
C PRO A 235 -1.94 10.56 15.65
N ALA A 236 -2.06 11.80 16.11
CA ALA A 236 -3.14 12.24 16.99
C ALA A 236 -4.52 12.22 16.32
N GLN A 237 -4.59 12.56 15.05
CA GLN A 237 -5.81 12.47 14.26
C GLN A 237 -6.16 10.99 13.96
N MET A 238 -5.14 10.15 13.70
CA MET A 238 -5.31 8.71 13.50
C MET A 238 -6.00 8.05 14.69
N GLU A 239 -5.58 8.34 15.91
CA GLU A 239 -6.20 7.83 17.14
C GLU A 239 -7.69 8.19 17.23
N THR A 240 -8.02 9.47 16.93
CA THR A 240 -9.40 9.95 16.92
C THR A 240 -10.26 9.24 15.86
N ILE A 241 -9.75 9.10 14.64
CA ILE A 241 -10.47 8.46 13.53
C ILE A 241 -10.66 6.96 13.81
N VAL A 242 -9.62 6.28 14.29
CA VAL A 242 -9.67 4.86 14.63
C VAL A 242 -10.62 4.59 15.79
N GLY A 243 -10.61 5.45 16.83
CA GLY A 243 -11.57 5.38 17.93
C GLY A 243 -13.02 5.52 17.47
N TRP A 244 -13.30 6.44 16.55
CA TRP A 244 -14.61 6.58 15.94
C TRP A 244 -14.96 5.35 15.09
N LEU A 245 -14.04 4.85 14.26
CA LEU A 245 -14.25 3.72 13.38
C LEU A 245 -14.52 2.43 14.17
N ALA A 246 -13.88 2.25 15.34
CA ALA A 246 -14.16 1.15 16.25
C ALA A 246 -15.61 1.18 16.73
N GLN A 247 -16.10 2.36 17.18
CA GLN A 247 -17.49 2.54 17.60
C GLN A 247 -18.47 2.31 16.45
N PHE A 248 -18.12 2.78 15.24
CA PHE A 248 -18.93 2.56 14.04
C PHE A 248 -19.04 1.08 13.70
N LYS A 249 -17.92 0.33 13.67
CA LYS A 249 -17.92 -1.13 13.44
C LYS A 249 -18.69 -1.90 14.49
N GLN A 250 -18.58 -1.51 15.76
CA GLN A 250 -19.32 -2.15 16.85
C GLN A 250 -20.83 -1.96 16.67
N LYS A 251 -21.27 -0.77 16.30
CA LYS A 251 -22.70 -0.46 16.10
C LYS A 251 -23.26 -1.02 14.79
N TYR A 252 -22.44 -1.07 13.74
CA TYR A 252 -22.82 -1.46 12.38
C TYR A 252 -21.85 -2.50 11.79
N PRO A 253 -21.83 -3.74 12.30
CA PRO A 253 -20.80 -4.74 11.96
C PRO A 253 -20.92 -5.33 10.54
N ALA A 254 -22.08 -5.22 9.89
CA ALA A 254 -22.38 -5.94 8.65
C ALA A 254 -22.02 -5.16 7.37
N HIS A 255 -21.18 -4.12 7.46
CA HIS A 255 -20.77 -3.35 6.29
C HIS A 255 -19.43 -3.81 5.72
N ARG A 256 -19.30 -3.68 4.40
CA ARG A 256 -18.00 -3.83 3.74
C ARG A 256 -17.20 -2.54 3.91
N LEU A 257 -15.97 -2.67 4.41
CA LEU A 257 -15.09 -1.55 4.69
C LEU A 257 -13.78 -1.74 3.94
N LEU A 258 -13.38 -0.71 3.18
CA LEU A 258 -12.05 -0.62 2.58
C LEU A 258 -11.44 0.73 2.95
N ALA A 259 -10.20 0.71 3.43
CA ALA A 259 -9.43 1.90 3.77
C ALA A 259 -8.17 1.99 2.91
N ALA A 260 -7.70 3.19 2.61
CA ALA A 260 -6.42 3.42 1.94
C ALA A 260 -5.45 4.10 2.90
N ALA A 261 -4.29 3.48 3.14
CA ALA A 261 -3.27 3.96 4.06
C ALA A 261 -1.88 4.00 3.43
N GLY A 262 -0.98 4.77 4.01
CA GLY A 262 0.43 4.79 3.65
C GLY A 262 1.16 3.53 4.12
N LEU A 263 2.44 3.40 3.71
CA LEU A 263 3.32 2.32 4.16
C LEU A 263 3.63 2.38 5.66
N LYS A 264 3.42 3.52 6.31
CA LYS A 264 3.72 3.72 7.74
C LYS A 264 2.47 4.11 8.50
N GLY A 265 2.34 3.61 9.75
CA GLY A 265 1.27 4.02 10.66
C GLY A 265 -0.08 3.36 10.43
N TYR A 266 -0.18 2.28 9.66
CA TYR A 266 -1.45 1.58 9.40
C TYR A 266 -1.85 0.56 10.50
N GLY A 267 -0.96 0.28 11.44
CA GLY A 267 -1.18 -0.72 12.51
C GLY A 267 -2.50 -0.58 13.28
N PRO A 268 -2.94 0.63 13.66
CA PRO A 268 -4.24 0.80 14.31
C PRO A 268 -5.42 0.27 13.49
N LEU A 269 -5.36 0.27 12.16
CA LEU A 269 -6.40 -0.33 11.31
C LEU A 269 -6.35 -1.86 11.34
N THR A 270 -5.14 -2.46 11.33
CA THR A 270 -5.02 -3.92 11.44
C THR A 270 -5.48 -4.43 12.81
N GLN A 271 -5.26 -3.67 13.87
CA GLN A 271 -5.79 -3.96 15.21
C GLN A 271 -7.34 -3.89 15.27
N LEU A 272 -7.97 -3.11 14.39
CA LEU A 272 -9.42 -3.12 14.19
C LEU A 272 -9.92 -4.29 13.32
N GLY A 273 -9.04 -5.21 12.93
CA GLY A 273 -9.36 -6.37 12.09
C GLY A 273 -9.45 -6.07 10.61
N PHE A 274 -8.76 -5.04 10.12
CA PHE A 274 -8.55 -4.87 8.68
C PHE A 274 -7.43 -5.78 8.20
N ALA A 275 -7.67 -6.53 7.12
CA ALA A 275 -6.64 -7.31 6.47
C ALA A 275 -5.75 -6.40 5.62
N PRO A 276 -4.42 -6.39 5.84
CA PRO A 276 -3.50 -5.56 5.05
C PRO A 276 -3.31 -6.17 3.66
N VAL A 277 -3.40 -5.32 2.62
CA VAL A 277 -3.09 -5.67 1.23
C VAL A 277 -2.19 -4.62 0.62
N HIS A 278 -1.06 -5.04 0.08
CA HIS A 278 -0.04 -4.14 -0.47
C HIS A 278 -0.20 -4.03 -1.99
N ILE A 279 -0.34 -2.79 -2.48
CA ILE A 279 -0.45 -2.54 -3.92
C ILE A 279 0.88 -2.88 -4.59
N ALA A 280 0.83 -3.77 -5.58
CA ALA A 280 1.96 -4.04 -6.45
C ALA A 280 2.11 -2.93 -7.51
N PRO A 281 3.33 -2.52 -7.86
CA PRO A 281 3.54 -1.58 -8.96
C PRO A 281 3.11 -2.21 -10.29
N LEU A 282 2.77 -1.36 -11.26
CA LEU A 282 2.48 -1.82 -12.61
C LEU A 282 3.72 -2.49 -13.21
N ALA A 283 3.52 -3.63 -13.88
CA ALA A 283 4.56 -4.31 -14.63
C ALA A 283 4.79 -3.64 -15.99
N GLN A 284 5.89 -3.98 -16.66
CA GLN A 284 6.25 -3.38 -17.95
C GLN A 284 5.14 -3.55 -19.01
N ASN A 285 4.45 -4.67 -19.03
CA ASN A 285 3.34 -4.92 -19.95
C ASN A 285 2.15 -3.99 -19.68
N ASP A 286 1.91 -3.64 -18.41
CA ASP A 286 0.85 -2.72 -18.03
C ASP A 286 1.12 -1.29 -18.53
N TYR A 287 2.41 -0.92 -18.72
CA TYR A 287 2.79 0.38 -19.29
C TYR A 287 2.30 0.52 -20.73
N ALA A 288 2.41 -0.53 -21.54
CA ALA A 288 1.92 -0.53 -22.92
C ALA A 288 0.39 -0.40 -22.95
N ALA A 289 -0.32 -1.14 -22.08
CA ALA A 289 -1.78 -1.06 -21.97
C ALA A 289 -2.24 0.34 -21.52
N LEU A 290 -1.57 0.93 -20.52
CA LEU A 290 -1.86 2.28 -20.04
C LEU A 290 -1.62 3.31 -21.17
N LEU A 291 -0.49 3.22 -21.87
CA LEU A 291 -0.16 4.10 -22.97
C LEU A 291 -1.20 4.03 -24.10
N THR A 292 -1.61 2.83 -24.50
CA THR A 292 -2.62 2.62 -25.54
C THR A 292 -3.95 3.28 -25.16
N LYS A 293 -4.41 3.11 -23.93
CA LYS A 293 -5.64 3.76 -23.45
C LYS A 293 -5.52 5.29 -23.45
N TRP A 294 -4.41 5.80 -22.97
CA TRP A 294 -4.14 7.24 -22.98
C TRP A 294 -4.11 7.82 -24.39
N GLN A 295 -3.50 7.12 -25.36
CA GLN A 295 -3.44 7.54 -26.75
C GLN A 295 -4.85 7.62 -27.35
N ALA A 296 -5.68 6.60 -27.12
CA ALA A 296 -7.07 6.58 -27.61
C ALA A 296 -7.89 7.76 -27.01
N ALA A 297 -7.80 7.94 -25.68
CA ALA A 297 -8.47 9.04 -24.99
C ALA A 297 -7.98 10.42 -25.48
N TRP A 298 -6.66 10.57 -25.69
CA TRP A 298 -6.03 11.79 -26.18
C TRP A 298 -6.45 12.12 -27.62
N GLN A 299 -6.52 11.14 -28.51
CA GLN A 299 -7.00 11.30 -29.87
C GLN A 299 -8.48 11.73 -29.88
N ALA A 300 -9.32 11.11 -29.06
CA ALA A 300 -10.71 11.49 -28.88
C ALA A 300 -10.87 12.94 -28.37
N LEU A 301 -10.03 13.38 -27.44
CA LEU A 301 -10.00 14.75 -26.95
C LEU A 301 -9.59 15.74 -28.04
N ARG A 302 -8.55 15.43 -28.82
CA ARG A 302 -8.06 16.28 -29.92
C ARG A 302 -9.10 16.44 -31.03
N SER A 303 -9.83 15.38 -31.38
CA SER A 303 -10.89 15.46 -32.38
C SER A 303 -12.02 16.41 -31.96
N LYS A 304 -12.31 16.49 -30.66
CA LYS A 304 -13.32 17.41 -30.09
C LYS A 304 -12.79 18.83 -29.89
N ASN A 305 -11.50 18.99 -29.58
CA ASN A 305 -10.89 20.27 -29.26
C ASN A 305 -9.68 20.58 -30.17
N ARG A 306 -9.98 21.16 -31.35
CA ARG A 306 -8.98 21.54 -32.36
C ARG A 306 -7.99 22.61 -31.89
N LYS A 307 -8.24 23.31 -30.76
CA LYS A 307 -7.37 24.34 -30.19
C LYS A 307 -6.30 23.75 -29.24
N LEU A 308 -6.31 22.44 -29.01
CA LEU A 308 -5.31 21.81 -28.18
C LEU A 308 -3.94 21.89 -28.87
N ASN A 309 -3.04 22.72 -28.32
CA ASN A 309 -1.68 22.87 -28.82
C ASN A 309 -0.85 21.67 -28.38
N ALA A 310 -0.84 20.62 -29.19
CA ALA A 310 -0.09 19.39 -28.92
C ALA A 310 0.47 18.85 -30.24
N PRO A 311 1.62 18.16 -30.23
CA PRO A 311 2.23 17.61 -31.43
C PRO A 311 1.27 16.62 -32.12
N THR A 312 1.36 16.59 -33.44
CA THR A 312 0.55 15.67 -34.26
C THR A 312 0.94 14.23 -33.99
N GLU A 313 2.23 14.00 -33.85
CA GLU A 313 2.85 12.71 -33.52
C GLU A 313 3.71 12.87 -32.27
N PRO A 314 3.28 12.40 -31.11
CA PRO A 314 4.09 12.40 -29.91
C PRO A 314 5.23 11.40 -30.04
N ASP A 315 6.40 11.73 -29.51
CA ASP A 315 7.58 10.85 -29.51
C ASP A 315 7.43 9.71 -28.49
N LEU A 316 6.73 8.67 -28.90
CA LEU A 316 6.49 7.48 -28.08
C LEU A 316 7.73 6.60 -27.95
N TYR A 317 8.63 6.65 -28.95
CA TYR A 317 9.87 5.92 -28.89
C TYR A 317 10.76 6.44 -27.76
N LEU A 318 10.87 7.76 -27.63
CA LEU A 318 11.59 8.40 -26.53
C LEU A 318 10.94 8.07 -25.17
N LEU A 319 9.61 8.08 -25.09
CA LEU A 319 8.90 7.68 -23.86
C LEU A 319 9.20 6.24 -23.47
N MET A 320 9.09 5.31 -24.41
CA MET A 320 9.39 3.89 -24.17
C MET A 320 10.88 3.70 -23.82
N GLY A 321 11.78 4.43 -24.44
CA GLY A 321 13.19 4.46 -24.06
C GLY A 321 13.40 4.90 -22.61
N TRP A 322 12.75 5.98 -22.18
CA TRP A 322 12.80 6.42 -20.78
C TRP A 322 12.17 5.44 -19.79
N LEU A 323 11.13 4.74 -20.17
CA LEU A 323 10.50 3.71 -19.34
C LEU A 323 11.38 2.46 -19.22
N ARG A 324 12.15 2.12 -20.26
CA ARG A 324 13.07 0.98 -20.26
C ARG A 324 14.37 1.26 -19.50
N LEU A 325 14.88 2.48 -19.54
CA LEU A 325 16.15 2.86 -18.89
C LEU A 325 16.14 2.66 -17.37
N ASN A 326 14.98 2.58 -16.74
CA ASN A 326 14.81 2.33 -15.33
C ASN A 326 13.93 1.10 -15.16
N TYR A 327 14.54 -0.06 -15.00
CA TYR A 327 13.90 -1.37 -14.86
C TYR A 327 12.97 -1.50 -13.66
N GLN A 328 12.73 -0.43 -12.95
CA GLN A 328 11.95 -0.42 -11.72
C GLN A 328 10.51 -0.03 -12.02
N GLY A 329 9.58 -0.73 -11.39
CA GLY A 329 8.16 -0.39 -11.41
C GLY A 329 7.95 1.04 -10.97
N ARG A 330 7.31 1.84 -11.81
CA ARG A 330 7.02 3.23 -11.51
C ARG A 330 5.66 3.37 -10.87
N SER A 331 5.52 4.37 -10.02
CA SER A 331 4.21 4.68 -9.46
C SER A 331 3.24 5.12 -10.57
N VAL A 332 1.95 4.88 -10.36
CA VAL A 332 0.88 5.31 -11.28
C VAL A 332 0.92 6.84 -11.47
N PHE A 333 1.25 7.58 -10.41
CA PHE A 333 1.43 9.02 -10.47
C PHE A 333 2.53 9.43 -11.45
N GLU A 334 3.70 8.81 -11.35
CA GLU A 334 4.83 9.08 -12.24
C GLU A 334 4.50 8.74 -13.69
N LEU A 335 3.92 7.58 -13.95
CA LEU A 335 3.53 7.14 -15.27
C LEU A 335 2.50 8.09 -15.91
N THR A 336 1.47 8.47 -15.16
CA THR A 336 0.44 9.41 -15.61
C THR A 336 1.04 10.73 -16.05
N HIS A 337 1.91 11.32 -15.24
CA HIS A 337 2.57 12.60 -15.60
C HIS A 337 3.49 12.48 -16.80
N ARG A 338 4.23 11.39 -16.90
CA ARG A 338 5.16 11.13 -17.99
C ARG A 338 4.45 10.95 -19.33
N ILE A 339 3.39 10.12 -19.34
CA ILE A 339 2.57 9.92 -20.53
C ILE A 339 1.91 11.24 -20.94
N TRP A 340 1.34 11.97 -19.98
CA TRP A 340 0.70 13.25 -20.26
C TRP A 340 1.69 14.25 -20.85
N ALA A 341 2.89 14.40 -20.28
CA ALA A 341 3.91 15.32 -20.80
C ALA A 341 4.35 14.94 -22.22
N THR A 342 4.47 13.65 -22.52
CA THR A 342 4.82 13.18 -23.87
C THR A 342 3.73 13.49 -24.88
N LEU A 343 2.46 13.17 -24.56
CA LEU A 343 1.31 13.41 -25.43
C LEU A 343 1.03 14.90 -25.63
N ALA A 344 1.33 15.74 -24.64
CA ALA A 344 1.22 17.20 -24.74
C ALA A 344 2.41 17.84 -25.46
N GLY A 345 3.52 17.12 -25.65
CA GLY A 345 4.74 17.62 -26.30
C GLY A 345 5.57 18.57 -25.45
N ASP A 346 5.41 18.52 -24.13
CA ASP A 346 6.13 19.38 -23.17
C ASP A 346 7.06 18.59 -22.22
N GLY A 347 7.36 17.35 -22.56
CA GLY A 347 8.29 16.50 -21.82
C GLY A 347 9.72 17.10 -21.82
N ARG A 348 10.29 17.32 -20.62
CA ARG A 348 11.58 17.98 -20.41
C ARG A 348 12.71 17.04 -19.99
N GLY A 349 12.46 15.74 -19.97
CA GLY A 349 13.44 14.73 -19.58
C GLY A 349 12.87 13.60 -18.71
N PRO A 350 13.73 12.68 -18.27
CA PRO A 350 13.29 11.43 -17.64
C PRO A 350 12.98 11.56 -16.13
N ARG A 351 13.41 12.62 -15.44
CA ARG A 351 13.28 12.76 -13.99
C ARG A 351 11.89 13.21 -13.59
N PRO A 352 11.37 12.79 -12.38
CA PRO A 352 10.08 13.21 -11.87
C PRO A 352 9.87 14.72 -11.85
N ALA A 353 10.90 15.48 -11.46
CA ALA A 353 10.88 16.94 -11.49
C ALA A 353 10.55 17.53 -12.88
N ASN A 354 11.01 16.88 -13.95
CA ASN A 354 10.79 17.35 -15.32
C ASN A 354 9.31 17.28 -15.73
N TRP A 355 8.61 16.19 -15.37
CA TRP A 355 7.19 16.04 -15.75
C TRP A 355 6.27 16.89 -14.88
N LEU A 356 6.59 17.03 -13.59
CA LEU A 356 5.85 17.90 -12.69
C LEU A 356 5.98 19.36 -13.16
N GLU A 357 7.20 19.79 -13.53
CA GLU A 357 7.43 21.13 -14.07
C GLU A 357 6.71 21.36 -15.40
N ALA A 358 6.69 20.37 -16.30
CA ALA A 358 5.89 20.44 -17.52
C ALA A 358 4.39 20.64 -17.19
N GLY A 359 3.85 19.86 -16.26
CA GLY A 359 2.47 20.00 -15.79
C GLY A 359 2.15 21.38 -15.25
N LEU A 360 3.05 21.94 -14.44
CA LEU A 360 2.87 23.28 -13.86
C LEU A 360 3.04 24.42 -14.89
N THR A 361 3.90 24.24 -15.88
CA THR A 361 4.07 25.22 -16.98
C THR A 361 2.77 25.40 -17.78
N ARG A 362 1.95 24.33 -17.95
CA ARG A 362 0.62 24.41 -18.60
C ARG A 362 -0.35 25.33 -17.87
N LEU A 363 -0.12 25.62 -16.59
CA LEU A 363 -0.96 26.56 -15.84
C LEU A 363 -0.71 28.03 -16.26
N ASN A 364 0.33 28.31 -17.06
CA ASN A 364 0.73 29.66 -17.51
C ASN A 364 0.82 30.65 -16.33
N LEU A 365 1.53 30.25 -15.27
CA LEU A 365 1.74 31.08 -14.09
C LEU A 365 2.82 32.13 -14.34
N LYS A 366 2.59 33.34 -13.89
CA LYS A 366 3.60 34.40 -13.83
C LYS A 366 4.66 34.07 -12.76
N PRO A 367 5.86 34.65 -12.82
CA PRO A 367 6.92 34.38 -11.82
C PRO A 367 6.49 34.60 -10.36
N ASN A 368 5.72 35.68 -10.06
CA ASN A 368 5.18 35.94 -8.74
C ASN A 368 4.11 34.93 -8.31
N GLU A 369 3.27 34.47 -9.24
CA GLU A 369 2.31 33.39 -9.00
C GLU A 369 2.99 32.04 -8.72
N ARG A 370 4.10 31.79 -9.42
CA ARG A 370 4.91 30.59 -9.17
C ARG A 370 5.60 30.64 -7.80
N LEU A 371 6.13 31.79 -7.41
CA LEU A 371 6.71 31.98 -6.08
C LEU A 371 5.67 31.77 -4.98
N ALA A 372 4.46 32.34 -5.15
CA ALA A 372 3.32 32.11 -4.24
C ALA A 372 2.98 30.62 -4.14
N LEU A 373 2.97 29.89 -5.27
CA LEU A 373 2.68 28.45 -5.29
C LEU A 373 3.72 27.65 -4.50
N ASN A 374 5.01 27.97 -4.62
CA ASN A 374 6.07 27.32 -3.86
C ASN A 374 5.91 27.58 -2.34
N LYS A 375 5.54 28.81 -1.94
CA LYS A 375 5.25 29.14 -0.53
C LYS A 375 4.04 28.39 0.01
N ILE A 376 2.99 28.21 -0.79
CA ILE A 376 1.87 27.34 -0.44
C ILE A 376 2.36 25.91 -0.20
N GLY A 377 3.22 25.38 -1.08
CA GLY A 377 3.82 24.06 -0.92
C GLY A 377 4.56 23.91 0.41
N LEU A 378 5.39 24.89 0.76
CA LEU A 378 6.13 24.89 2.03
C LEU A 378 5.22 25.01 3.26
N ALA A 379 4.19 25.86 3.19
CA ALA A 379 3.21 26.01 4.28
C ALA A 379 2.41 24.70 4.51
N LEU A 380 1.99 24.04 3.43
CA LEU A 380 1.27 22.76 3.51
C LEU A 380 2.18 21.61 3.95
N LEU A 381 3.47 21.61 3.61
CA LEU A 381 4.44 20.61 4.08
C LEU A 381 4.58 20.61 5.60
N ASN A 382 4.47 21.79 6.21
CA ASN A 382 4.65 21.98 7.65
C ASN A 382 3.33 21.98 8.44
N THR A 383 2.20 21.68 7.81
CA THR A 383 0.92 21.56 8.53
C THR A 383 0.75 20.17 9.15
N GLU A 384 0.12 20.13 10.32
CA GLU A 384 -0.23 18.90 11.02
C GLU A 384 -1.66 18.44 10.69
N ASP A 385 -2.42 19.18 9.88
CA ASP A 385 -3.81 18.89 9.56
C ASP A 385 -3.95 18.24 8.17
N ALA A 386 -4.45 17.02 8.13
CA ALA A 386 -4.68 16.26 6.90
C ALA A 386 -5.62 16.99 5.91
N ALA A 387 -6.54 17.81 6.40
CA ALA A 387 -7.43 18.62 5.56
C ALA A 387 -6.72 19.81 4.90
N GLY A 388 -5.45 20.07 5.23
CA GLY A 388 -4.68 21.21 4.75
C GLY A 388 -4.90 22.47 5.57
N LEU A 389 -4.76 23.63 4.94
CA LEU A 389 -4.81 24.93 5.60
C LEU A 389 -6.08 25.72 5.26
N PRO A 390 -6.59 26.55 6.21
CA PRO A 390 -7.69 27.47 5.91
C PRO A 390 -7.35 28.38 4.72
N LYS A 391 -8.34 28.69 3.89
CA LYS A 391 -8.16 29.60 2.74
C LYS A 391 -7.58 30.96 3.18
N ALA A 392 -7.98 31.45 4.36
CA ALA A 392 -7.46 32.72 4.93
C ALA A 392 -5.94 32.64 5.19
N THR A 393 -5.47 31.55 5.81
CA THR A 393 -4.03 31.32 6.06
C THR A 393 -3.23 31.27 4.75
N LEU A 394 -3.73 30.55 3.73
CA LEU A 394 -3.07 30.48 2.41
C LEU A 394 -3.07 31.83 1.70
N LYS A 395 -4.12 32.64 1.87
CA LYS A 395 -4.14 34.02 1.40
C LYS A 395 -2.99 34.82 2.01
N ASP A 396 -2.79 34.72 3.34
CA ASP A 396 -1.71 35.45 4.02
C ASP A 396 -0.33 34.98 3.54
N VAL A 397 -0.14 33.67 3.29
CA VAL A 397 1.09 33.10 2.71
C VAL A 397 1.37 33.65 1.30
N CYS A 398 0.35 33.85 0.48
CA CYS A 398 0.50 34.33 -0.91
C CYS A 398 0.72 35.84 -0.99
N THR A 399 0.11 36.60 -0.09
CA THR A 399 0.05 38.08 -0.15
C THR A 399 1.41 38.75 -0.39
N PRO A 400 2.52 38.35 0.28
CA PRO A 400 3.83 38.98 0.06
C PRO A 400 4.35 38.81 -1.39
N SER A 401 3.95 37.73 -2.07
CA SER A 401 4.40 37.46 -3.44
C SER A 401 3.68 38.30 -4.49
N PHE A 402 2.57 38.93 -4.13
CA PHE A 402 1.77 39.75 -5.04
C PHE A 402 1.88 41.25 -4.79
N ARG A 403 2.77 41.68 -3.89
CA ARG A 403 3.08 43.08 -3.70
C ARG A 403 4.26 43.50 -4.58
N ASN A 404 4.14 44.62 -5.29
CA ASN A 404 5.24 45.24 -6.00
C ASN A 404 6.22 45.96 -5.05
N ALA A 405 7.31 46.51 -5.61
CA ALA A 405 8.30 47.26 -4.83
C ALA A 405 7.72 48.48 -4.10
N THR A 406 6.58 49.03 -4.54
CA THR A 406 5.87 50.15 -3.91
C THR A 406 4.87 49.73 -2.86
N GLY A 407 4.69 48.42 -2.65
CA GLY A 407 3.75 47.83 -1.70
C GLY A 407 2.33 47.67 -2.23
N GLU A 408 2.05 48.02 -3.48
CA GLU A 408 0.75 47.88 -4.13
C GLU A 408 0.48 46.42 -4.50
N MET A 409 -0.78 46.00 -4.45
CA MET A 409 -1.22 44.63 -4.79
C MET A 409 -1.39 44.51 -6.29
N GLU A 410 -0.59 43.64 -6.93
CA GLU A 410 -0.67 43.35 -8.37
C GLU A 410 -1.74 42.30 -8.72
N LEU A 411 -2.05 41.41 -7.76
CA LEU A 411 -3.02 40.33 -7.93
C LEU A 411 -3.75 40.06 -6.62
N ASP A 412 -5.07 39.89 -6.69
CA ASP A 412 -5.85 39.45 -5.51
C ASP A 412 -5.52 38.00 -5.14
N PRO A 413 -4.99 37.76 -3.92
CA PRO A 413 -4.66 36.40 -3.46
C PRO A 413 -5.88 35.46 -3.43
N ASN A 414 -7.09 35.97 -3.17
CA ASN A 414 -8.30 35.13 -3.18
C ASN A 414 -8.63 34.67 -4.58
N ALA A 415 -8.60 35.58 -5.57
CA ALA A 415 -8.82 35.24 -6.97
C ALA A 415 -7.79 34.25 -7.49
N TYR A 416 -6.53 34.35 -7.04
CA TYR A 416 -5.47 33.39 -7.35
C TYR A 416 -5.79 32.01 -6.78
N LEU A 417 -6.14 31.88 -5.50
CA LEU A 417 -6.53 30.62 -4.86
C LEU A 417 -7.73 29.98 -5.54
N ASP A 418 -8.77 30.79 -5.87
CA ASP A 418 -9.95 30.28 -6.59
C ASP A 418 -9.61 29.81 -8.00
N ASN A 419 -8.67 30.46 -8.70
CA ASN A 419 -8.15 29.99 -9.97
C ASN A 419 -7.43 28.64 -9.83
N LEU A 420 -6.60 28.43 -8.80
CA LEU A 420 -5.95 27.15 -8.54
C LEU A 420 -6.95 26.02 -8.23
N VAL A 421 -8.03 26.35 -7.52
CA VAL A 421 -9.14 25.42 -7.25
C VAL A 421 -9.90 25.10 -8.55
N SER A 422 -10.19 26.11 -9.40
CA SER A 422 -10.86 25.89 -10.69
C SER A 422 -10.02 25.03 -11.64
N LYS A 423 -8.70 25.19 -11.60
CA LYS A 423 -7.74 24.35 -12.32
C LYS A 423 -7.48 22.99 -11.66
N ARG A 424 -8.17 22.71 -10.56
CA ARG A 424 -8.07 21.47 -9.78
C ARG A 424 -6.63 21.14 -9.33
N LEU A 425 -5.77 22.12 -9.18
CA LEU A 425 -4.48 21.93 -8.53
C LEU A 425 -4.62 21.93 -7.00
N LEU A 426 -5.46 22.84 -6.48
CA LEU A 426 -5.95 22.81 -5.11
C LEU A 426 -7.34 22.18 -5.05
N VAL A 427 -7.61 21.47 -3.97
CA VAL A 427 -8.90 20.85 -3.66
C VAL A 427 -9.39 21.32 -2.29
N LYS A 428 -10.72 21.40 -2.14
CA LYS A 428 -11.35 21.69 -0.84
C LYS A 428 -11.51 20.37 -0.09
N GLN A 429 -11.08 20.37 1.17
CA GLN A 429 -11.29 19.28 2.12
C GLN A 429 -11.87 19.85 3.43
N GLY A 430 -12.78 19.12 4.06
CA GLY A 430 -13.50 19.63 5.22
C GLY A 430 -14.24 20.93 4.93
N ARG A 431 -14.41 21.75 5.97
CA ARG A 431 -15.04 23.08 5.87
C ARG A 431 -14.00 24.15 5.59
N GLU A 432 -13.89 24.65 4.34
CA GLU A 432 -13.06 25.80 3.94
C GLU A 432 -11.54 25.62 4.03
N ARG A 433 -11.03 24.38 4.08
CA ARG A 433 -9.61 24.11 3.99
C ARG A 433 -9.20 23.76 2.56
N LEU A 434 -7.98 24.09 2.19
CA LEU A 434 -7.40 23.81 0.90
C LEU A 434 -6.12 23.01 1.05
N THR A 435 -5.96 22.02 0.20
CA THR A 435 -4.70 21.26 0.03
C THR A 435 -4.45 21.01 -1.45
N PHE A 436 -3.25 20.57 -1.81
CA PHE A 436 -3.02 20.11 -3.18
C PHE A 436 -3.78 18.82 -3.46
N ARG A 437 -4.19 18.66 -4.69
CA ARG A 437 -4.91 17.47 -5.16
C ARG A 437 -4.16 16.16 -4.89
N HIS A 438 -2.83 16.22 -4.78
CA HIS A 438 -1.98 15.09 -4.45
C HIS A 438 -0.79 15.58 -3.63
N SER A 439 -0.43 14.86 -2.56
CA SER A 439 0.60 15.24 -1.61
C SER A 439 2.00 15.39 -2.26
N LEU A 440 2.27 14.66 -3.37
CA LEU A 440 3.53 14.84 -4.12
C LEU A 440 3.68 16.22 -4.78
N TYR A 441 2.58 16.95 -5.06
CA TYR A 441 2.69 18.35 -5.47
C TYR A 441 3.16 19.23 -4.31
N THR A 442 2.68 18.97 -3.10
CA THR A 442 3.18 19.63 -1.88
C THR A 442 4.68 19.44 -1.76
N ALA A 443 5.15 18.19 -1.83
CA ALA A 443 6.57 17.84 -1.72
C ALA A 443 7.42 18.51 -2.80
N TYR A 444 6.98 18.49 -4.06
CA TYR A 444 7.72 19.09 -5.18
C TYR A 444 7.79 20.61 -5.09
N LEU A 445 6.68 21.27 -4.78
CA LEU A 445 6.61 22.74 -4.69
C LEU A 445 7.36 23.27 -3.47
N ALA A 446 7.30 22.55 -2.35
CA ALA A 446 8.12 22.84 -1.18
C ALA A 446 9.62 22.69 -1.51
N ALA A 447 10.02 21.58 -2.16
CA ALA A 447 11.39 21.40 -2.61
C ALA A 447 11.85 22.54 -3.54
N SER A 448 11.00 22.93 -4.50
CA SER A 448 11.28 24.06 -5.41
C SER A 448 11.48 25.38 -4.68
N GLY A 449 10.74 25.61 -3.57
CA GLY A 449 10.93 26.76 -2.70
C GLY A 449 12.24 26.70 -1.90
N LEU A 450 12.55 25.53 -1.34
CA LEU A 450 13.75 25.31 -0.52
C LEU A 450 15.07 25.39 -1.29
N VAL A 451 15.07 25.21 -2.62
CA VAL A 451 16.27 25.44 -3.46
C VAL A 451 16.77 26.88 -3.32
N ALA A 452 15.86 27.84 -3.22
CA ALA A 452 16.20 29.26 -3.07
C ALA A 452 16.53 29.66 -1.60
N GLU A 453 16.07 28.87 -0.63
CA GLU A 453 16.17 29.17 0.81
C GLU A 453 16.69 27.92 1.57
N PRO A 454 17.93 27.47 1.32
CA PRO A 454 18.46 26.24 1.89
C PRO A 454 18.57 26.26 3.44
N GLU A 455 18.62 27.45 4.05
CA GLU A 455 18.61 27.62 5.51
C GLU A 455 17.29 27.19 6.16
N ASN A 456 16.22 27.12 5.38
CA ASN A 456 14.90 26.68 5.82
C ASN A 456 14.72 25.14 5.76
N ILE A 457 15.74 24.39 5.37
CA ILE A 457 15.71 22.92 5.35
C ILE A 457 15.78 22.41 6.79
N LYS A 458 14.62 22.16 7.38
CA LYS A 458 14.46 21.55 8.72
C LYS A 458 13.59 20.32 8.63
N PRO A 459 14.13 19.19 8.15
CA PRO A 459 13.31 18.04 7.79
C PRO A 459 12.71 17.37 9.02
N ALA A 460 11.39 17.22 9.03
CA ALA A 460 10.70 16.31 9.92
C ALA A 460 10.79 14.86 9.40
N MET A 461 10.63 13.90 10.31
CA MET A 461 10.69 12.46 9.98
C MET A 461 9.36 11.93 9.40
N THR A 462 8.72 12.70 8.52
CA THR A 462 7.46 12.32 7.87
C THR A 462 7.71 11.78 6.45
N PRO A 463 6.82 10.92 5.91
CA PRO A 463 6.90 10.45 4.53
C PRO A 463 6.95 11.60 3.52
N LEU A 464 6.17 12.67 3.76
CA LEU A 464 6.11 13.82 2.86
C LEU A 464 7.41 14.60 2.82
N TRP A 465 8.08 14.80 3.97
CA TRP A 465 9.41 15.39 4.02
C TRP A 465 10.45 14.53 3.32
N ASN A 466 10.35 13.19 3.41
CA ASN A 466 11.25 12.31 2.67
C ASN A 466 11.11 12.49 1.15
N TRP A 467 9.90 12.61 0.64
CA TRP A 467 9.64 12.94 -0.77
C TRP A 467 10.13 14.35 -1.14
N THR A 468 9.96 15.32 -0.24
CA THR A 468 10.48 16.68 -0.44
C THR A 468 12.01 16.67 -0.61
N LEU A 469 12.72 15.90 0.23
CA LEU A 469 14.18 15.76 0.13
C LEU A 469 14.59 14.98 -1.12
N ASN A 470 13.82 13.99 -1.57
CA ASN A 470 14.04 13.30 -2.83
C ASN A 470 13.96 14.27 -4.03
N PHE A 471 12.91 15.12 -4.08
CA PHE A 471 12.83 16.17 -5.11
C PHE A 471 13.94 17.21 -4.96
N LEU A 472 14.26 17.60 -3.75
CA LEU A 472 15.34 18.56 -3.51
C LEU A 472 16.68 18.01 -3.95
N ALA A 473 16.96 16.71 -3.76
CA ALA A 473 18.16 16.05 -4.26
C ALA A 473 18.26 16.07 -5.80
N SER A 474 17.11 16.11 -6.49
CA SER A 474 17.04 16.27 -7.95
C SER A 474 17.20 17.71 -8.44
N LEU A 475 16.82 18.71 -7.63
CA LEU A 475 16.74 20.13 -7.99
C LEU A 475 17.91 20.96 -7.45
N GLY A 476 18.51 20.54 -6.33
CA GLY A 476 19.51 21.31 -5.58
C GLY A 476 20.53 20.45 -4.86
N ASP A 477 21.17 20.99 -3.84
CA ASP A 477 22.19 20.30 -3.05
C ASP A 477 21.64 19.89 -1.67
N VAL A 478 21.68 18.58 -1.38
CA VAL A 478 21.32 17.98 -0.09
C VAL A 478 22.51 17.39 0.66
N THR A 479 23.74 17.74 0.27
CA THR A 479 24.98 17.14 0.82
C THR A 479 25.04 17.23 2.35
N LEU A 480 24.69 18.40 2.93
CA LEU A 480 24.73 18.57 4.38
C LEU A 480 23.67 17.70 5.06
N THR A 481 22.48 17.63 4.52
CA THR A 481 21.39 16.78 5.04
C THR A 481 21.76 15.29 4.99
N VAL A 482 22.39 14.84 3.89
CA VAL A 482 22.84 13.44 3.77
C VAL A 482 23.95 13.14 4.79
N LYS A 483 24.94 14.01 4.92
CA LYS A 483 26.02 13.84 5.93
C LYS A 483 25.47 13.79 7.33
N ASP A 484 24.56 14.68 7.68
CA ASP A 484 23.89 14.68 8.98
C ASP A 484 23.18 13.34 9.24
N ARG A 485 22.36 12.87 8.29
CA ARG A 485 21.64 11.61 8.40
C ARG A 485 22.58 10.40 8.53
N LEU A 486 23.63 10.31 7.72
CA LEU A 486 24.58 9.21 7.77
C LEU A 486 25.45 9.23 9.04
N SER A 487 25.56 10.36 9.75
CA SER A 487 26.26 10.51 11.02
C SER A 487 25.41 10.15 12.25
N GLN A 488 24.08 10.05 12.09
CA GLN A 488 23.19 9.70 13.18
C GLN A 488 23.38 8.24 13.62
N PRO A 489 23.09 7.91 14.88
CA PRO A 489 23.10 6.53 15.34
C PRO A 489 22.19 5.67 14.47
N ALA A 490 22.73 4.55 13.98
CA ALA A 490 21.96 3.63 13.16
C ALA A 490 20.81 3.01 13.96
N ASP A 491 19.60 3.04 13.40
CA ASP A 491 18.51 2.21 13.87
C ASP A 491 18.73 0.75 13.45
N VAL A 492 17.94 -0.17 14.00
CA VAL A 492 18.04 -1.60 13.71
C VAL A 492 17.89 -1.92 12.22
N LEU A 493 17.10 -1.09 11.50
CA LEU A 493 16.77 -1.32 10.10
C LEU A 493 17.74 -0.63 9.13
N GLN A 494 18.76 0.08 9.62
CA GLN A 494 19.67 0.88 8.80
C GLN A 494 18.90 1.88 7.91
N SER A 495 17.87 2.51 8.46
CA SER A 495 16.91 3.30 7.69
C SER A 495 17.53 4.50 6.97
N GLU A 496 18.54 5.17 7.57
CA GLU A 496 19.11 6.38 6.98
C GLU A 496 19.90 6.14 5.68
N PRO A 497 20.86 5.19 5.61
CA PRO A 497 21.55 4.93 4.35
C PRO A 497 20.60 4.41 3.28
N LEU A 498 19.58 3.61 3.63
CA LEU A 498 18.57 3.11 2.69
C LEU A 498 17.69 4.26 2.16
N THR A 499 17.27 5.20 3.03
CA THR A 499 16.51 6.38 2.63
C THR A 499 17.33 7.29 1.71
N CYS A 500 18.60 7.56 2.03
CA CYS A 500 19.48 8.34 1.16
C CYS A 500 19.72 7.65 -0.19
N ALA A 501 19.74 6.31 -0.22
CA ALA A 501 19.86 5.57 -1.47
C ALA A 501 18.64 5.77 -2.40
N GLN A 502 17.43 5.90 -1.86
CA GLN A 502 16.25 6.23 -2.67
C GLN A 502 16.40 7.58 -3.37
N TRP A 503 17.02 8.56 -2.73
CA TRP A 503 17.23 9.88 -3.35
C TRP A 503 18.26 9.84 -4.50
N LEU A 504 19.18 8.87 -4.52
CA LEU A 504 20.15 8.72 -5.61
C LEU A 504 19.49 8.42 -6.96
N ARG A 505 18.28 7.84 -6.97
CA ARG A 505 17.56 7.53 -8.20
C ARG A 505 17.36 8.78 -9.09
N ASP A 506 17.00 9.89 -8.48
CA ASP A 506 16.58 11.10 -9.18
C ASP A 506 17.66 12.21 -9.11
N ALA A 507 18.66 12.06 -8.24
CA ALA A 507 19.78 13.00 -8.11
C ALA A 507 20.73 12.95 -9.33
N PRO A 508 21.44 14.05 -9.63
CA PRO A 508 22.51 14.03 -10.60
C PRO A 508 23.58 12.98 -10.28
N THR A 509 24.18 12.39 -11.32
CA THR A 509 25.17 11.33 -11.15
C THR A 509 26.47 11.77 -10.48
N ASN A 510 26.77 13.07 -10.53
CA ASN A 510 28.00 13.69 -10.01
C ASN A 510 27.85 14.28 -8.59
N VAL A 511 26.77 13.99 -7.86
CA VAL A 511 26.61 14.51 -6.50
C VAL A 511 27.67 13.93 -5.55
N PRO A 512 28.29 14.76 -4.69
CA PRO A 512 29.45 14.34 -3.89
C PRO A 512 29.11 13.27 -2.83
N TRP A 513 27.88 13.24 -2.32
CA TRP A 513 27.43 12.30 -1.29
C TRP A 513 27.09 10.89 -1.83
N ARG A 514 27.07 10.69 -3.17
CA ARG A 514 26.82 9.38 -3.79
C ARG A 514 27.76 8.31 -3.27
N VAL A 515 29.05 8.60 -3.23
CA VAL A 515 30.09 7.65 -2.82
C VAL A 515 29.91 7.20 -1.35
N ASP A 516 29.50 8.12 -0.49
CA ASP A 516 29.29 7.81 0.93
C ASP A 516 28.10 6.87 1.13
N VAL A 517 26.98 7.12 0.44
CA VAL A 517 25.82 6.23 0.47
C VAL A 517 26.17 4.84 -0.09
N LEU A 518 26.79 4.77 -1.27
CA LEU A 518 27.18 3.50 -1.90
C LEU A 518 28.16 2.71 -1.04
N ARG A 519 29.08 3.37 -0.33
CA ARG A 519 29.99 2.72 0.61
C ARG A 519 29.25 2.09 1.79
N HIS A 520 28.22 2.74 2.34
CA HIS A 520 27.37 2.15 3.38
C HIS A 520 26.61 0.93 2.87
N LEU A 521 26.00 1.04 1.69
CA LEU A 521 25.28 -0.07 1.07
C LEU A 521 26.22 -1.26 0.80
N SER A 522 27.46 -1.03 0.29
CA SER A 522 28.42 -2.09 0.04
C SER A 522 28.79 -2.85 1.31
N ARG A 523 29.00 -2.14 2.43
CA ARG A 523 29.29 -2.79 3.72
C ARG A 523 28.13 -3.68 4.16
N ILE A 524 26.88 -3.18 4.06
CA ILE A 524 25.69 -3.98 4.40
C ILE A 524 25.58 -5.21 3.49
N THR A 525 25.72 -5.03 2.19
CA THR A 525 25.55 -6.11 1.20
C THR A 525 26.59 -7.24 1.38
N LEU A 526 27.84 -6.89 1.66
CA LEU A 526 28.95 -7.85 1.70
C LEU A 526 29.20 -8.45 3.11
N ASP A 527 28.62 -7.90 4.16
CA ASP A 527 28.80 -8.39 5.53
C ASP A 527 27.91 -9.62 5.80
N PRO A 528 28.49 -10.83 5.97
CA PRO A 528 27.72 -12.05 6.21
C PRO A 528 27.06 -12.08 7.58
N ALA A 529 27.45 -11.20 8.52
CA ALA A 529 26.82 -11.09 9.84
C ALA A 529 25.48 -10.35 9.80
N GLN A 530 25.19 -9.60 8.73
CA GLN A 530 23.92 -8.90 8.57
C GLN A 530 22.78 -9.87 8.22
N PRO A 531 21.53 -9.59 8.69
CA PRO A 531 20.36 -10.34 8.27
C PRO A 531 20.23 -10.37 6.74
N GLU A 532 19.76 -11.47 6.21
CA GLU A 532 19.58 -11.69 4.77
C GLU A 532 18.72 -10.59 4.14
N THR A 533 17.56 -10.31 4.75
CA THR A 533 16.63 -9.28 4.28
C THR A 533 17.27 -7.89 4.22
N LEU A 534 18.14 -7.54 5.18
CA LEU A 534 18.84 -6.25 5.15
C LEU A 534 19.86 -6.19 4.00
N ARG A 535 20.59 -7.28 3.74
CA ARG A 535 21.50 -7.37 2.61
C ARG A 535 20.77 -7.23 1.26
N LEU A 536 19.60 -7.86 1.11
CA LEU A 536 18.75 -7.73 -0.07
C LEU A 536 18.14 -6.32 -0.21
N ARG A 537 17.82 -5.64 0.88
CA ARG A 537 17.40 -4.23 0.85
C ARG A 537 18.53 -3.30 0.38
N ALA A 538 19.76 -3.58 0.80
CA ALA A 538 20.93 -2.83 0.31
C ALA A 538 21.14 -3.06 -1.20
N LEU A 539 20.89 -4.27 -1.72
CA LEU A 539 20.84 -4.54 -3.16
C LEU A 539 19.82 -3.64 -3.88
N ALA A 540 18.59 -3.53 -3.35
CA ALA A 540 17.58 -2.63 -3.90
C ALA A 540 18.07 -1.17 -3.94
N GLY A 541 18.82 -0.73 -2.92
CA GLY A 541 19.46 0.58 -2.87
C GLY A 541 20.48 0.81 -3.97
N PHE A 542 21.33 -0.17 -4.26
CA PHE A 542 22.26 -0.10 -5.37
C PHE A 542 21.57 0.01 -6.73
N ILE A 543 20.52 -0.78 -6.92
CA ILE A 543 19.74 -0.76 -8.14
C ILE A 543 19.10 0.63 -8.33
N ALA A 544 18.52 1.18 -7.27
CA ALA A 544 17.90 2.51 -7.30
C ALA A 544 18.91 3.63 -7.64
N ALA A 545 20.15 3.49 -7.18
CA ALA A 545 21.20 4.47 -7.42
C ALA A 545 21.62 4.57 -8.90
N HIS A 546 21.35 3.55 -9.74
CA HIS A 546 21.79 3.48 -11.15
C HIS A 546 23.29 3.80 -11.32
N ASP A 547 24.14 3.22 -10.47
CA ASP A 547 25.57 3.46 -10.49
C ASP A 547 26.32 2.38 -11.27
N ASN A 548 27.23 2.80 -12.13
CA ASN A 548 28.04 1.86 -12.93
C ASN A 548 28.91 0.93 -12.08
N SER A 549 29.26 1.33 -10.85
CA SER A 549 30.03 0.49 -9.92
C SER A 549 29.24 -0.71 -9.38
N ALA A 550 27.90 -0.65 -9.47
CA ALA A 550 27.04 -1.74 -9.02
C ALA A 550 27.33 -3.05 -9.77
N ALA A 551 27.57 -3.00 -11.09
CA ALA A 551 27.91 -4.19 -11.87
C ALA A 551 29.17 -4.88 -11.38
N ALA A 552 30.23 -4.11 -11.03
CA ALA A 552 31.47 -4.65 -10.48
C ALA A 552 31.25 -5.31 -9.11
N LEU A 553 30.48 -4.66 -8.24
CA LEU A 553 30.10 -5.20 -6.93
C LEU A 553 29.33 -6.53 -7.08
N PHE A 554 28.35 -6.57 -7.99
CA PHE A 554 27.54 -7.77 -8.19
C PHE A 554 28.35 -8.92 -8.81
N LYS A 555 29.28 -8.64 -9.74
CA LYS A 555 30.26 -9.62 -10.24
C LYS A 555 31.17 -10.14 -9.11
N GLN A 556 31.63 -9.26 -8.23
CA GLN A 556 32.41 -9.66 -7.06
C GLN A 556 31.58 -10.56 -6.11
N ALA A 557 30.36 -10.16 -5.81
CA ALA A 557 29.46 -10.91 -4.93
C ALA A 557 29.10 -12.28 -5.53
N SER A 558 28.81 -12.38 -6.84
CA SER A 558 28.50 -13.64 -7.50
C SER A 558 29.67 -14.64 -7.50
N ASN A 559 30.91 -14.16 -7.46
CA ASN A 559 32.11 -15.00 -7.41
C ASN A 559 32.50 -15.46 -5.98
N ASN A 560 31.78 -15.04 -4.95
CA ASN A 560 32.10 -15.41 -3.56
C ASN A 560 31.68 -16.85 -3.25
N GLN A 561 32.64 -17.78 -3.33
CA GLN A 561 32.38 -19.19 -3.10
C GLN A 561 32.03 -19.54 -1.63
N ALA A 562 32.44 -18.70 -0.68
CA ALA A 562 32.21 -18.94 0.75
C ALA A 562 30.79 -18.50 1.22
N ASP A 563 30.12 -17.61 0.47
CA ASP A 563 28.83 -17.02 0.86
C ASP A 563 27.78 -17.22 -0.25
N PRO A 564 26.91 -18.26 -0.15
CA PRO A 564 25.85 -18.50 -1.13
C PRO A 564 24.89 -17.34 -1.27
N LEU A 565 24.59 -16.61 -0.16
CA LEU A 565 23.73 -15.44 -0.18
C LEU A 565 24.37 -14.29 -0.96
N ALA A 566 25.69 -14.07 -0.83
CA ALA A 566 26.38 -13.09 -1.66
C ALA A 566 26.28 -13.44 -3.14
N ARG A 567 26.41 -14.74 -3.51
CA ARG A 567 26.24 -15.18 -4.89
C ARG A 567 24.82 -14.89 -5.40
N ARG A 568 23.80 -15.23 -4.60
CA ARG A 568 22.39 -14.93 -4.92
C ARG A 568 22.17 -13.44 -5.15
N ILE A 569 22.65 -12.58 -4.25
CA ILE A 569 22.57 -11.13 -4.36
C ILE A 569 23.26 -10.65 -5.64
N GLY A 570 24.46 -11.15 -5.93
CA GLY A 570 25.21 -10.78 -7.15
C GLY A 570 24.45 -11.13 -8.42
N LEU A 571 23.90 -12.35 -8.50
CA LEU A 571 23.13 -12.81 -9.66
C LEU A 571 21.84 -12.02 -9.85
N LEU A 572 21.06 -11.80 -8.78
CA LEU A 572 19.85 -10.95 -8.86
C LEU A 572 20.20 -9.52 -9.27
N GLY A 573 21.29 -8.97 -8.75
CA GLY A 573 21.75 -7.63 -9.16
C GLY A 573 22.11 -7.54 -10.63
N LEU A 574 22.89 -8.50 -11.15
CA LEU A 574 23.27 -8.57 -12.57
C LEU A 574 22.03 -8.75 -13.47
N GLY A 575 21.06 -9.55 -13.04
CA GLY A 575 19.80 -9.74 -13.74
C GLY A 575 19.01 -8.43 -13.90
N VAL A 576 18.89 -7.61 -12.83
CA VAL A 576 18.20 -6.31 -12.91
C VAL A 576 18.93 -5.30 -13.78
N LEU A 577 20.28 -5.30 -13.78
CA LEU A 577 21.06 -4.42 -14.64
C LEU A 577 20.91 -4.75 -16.12
N GLY A 578 20.46 -5.97 -16.47
CA GLY A 578 20.28 -6.39 -17.87
C GLY A 578 21.59 -6.50 -18.65
N ASP A 579 22.69 -6.82 -17.98
CA ASP A 579 24.03 -6.90 -18.60
C ASP A 579 24.16 -8.17 -19.46
N GLU A 580 23.96 -8.04 -20.76
CA GLU A 580 24.11 -9.15 -21.71
C GLU A 580 25.50 -9.80 -21.67
N THR A 581 26.53 -9.06 -21.33
CA THR A 581 27.89 -9.62 -21.22
C THR A 581 28.06 -10.60 -20.06
N ALA A 582 27.13 -10.54 -19.09
CA ALA A 582 27.13 -11.45 -17.94
C ALA A 582 26.41 -12.77 -18.20
N VAL A 583 25.67 -12.95 -19.29
CA VAL A 583 24.79 -14.11 -19.57
C VAL A 583 25.53 -15.44 -19.40
N ASN A 584 26.69 -15.61 -20.04
CA ASN A 584 27.46 -16.87 -19.94
C ASN A 584 27.96 -17.11 -18.51
N GLY A 585 28.40 -16.09 -17.80
CA GLY A 585 28.82 -16.16 -16.40
C GLY A 585 27.65 -16.56 -15.49
N ILE A 586 26.46 -15.96 -15.68
CA ILE A 586 25.25 -16.29 -14.92
C ILE A 586 24.80 -17.72 -15.19
N ALA A 587 24.83 -18.17 -16.45
CA ALA A 587 24.38 -19.51 -16.86
C ALA A 587 25.19 -20.63 -16.16
N ALA A 588 26.45 -20.39 -15.80
CA ALA A 588 27.27 -21.35 -15.07
C ALA A 588 26.71 -21.70 -13.68
N TYR A 589 25.95 -20.78 -13.07
CA TYR A 589 25.32 -20.98 -11.75
C TYR A 589 23.98 -21.72 -11.79
N LEU A 590 23.45 -22.09 -12.97
CA LEU A 590 22.29 -22.97 -13.07
C LEU A 590 22.55 -24.36 -12.46
N THR A 591 23.79 -24.75 -12.30
CA THR A 591 24.23 -26.02 -11.69
C THR A 591 24.97 -25.80 -10.36
N ASP A 592 24.80 -24.65 -9.69
CA ASP A 592 25.40 -24.38 -8.36
C ASP A 592 24.93 -25.42 -7.33
N ALA A 593 25.74 -25.65 -6.31
CA ALA A 593 25.41 -26.60 -5.24
C ALA A 593 24.17 -26.17 -4.43
N TYR A 594 23.92 -24.88 -4.35
CA TYR A 594 22.81 -24.29 -3.58
C TYR A 594 21.64 -23.95 -4.47
N LEU A 595 20.45 -24.41 -4.10
CA LEU A 595 19.22 -24.26 -4.88
C LEU A 595 18.85 -22.79 -5.10
N ASP A 596 18.93 -21.95 -4.06
CA ASP A 596 18.67 -20.51 -4.14
C ASP A 596 19.56 -19.79 -5.17
N VAL A 597 20.79 -20.23 -5.31
CA VAL A 597 21.73 -19.67 -6.29
C VAL A 597 21.33 -20.10 -7.72
N ARG A 598 20.89 -21.36 -7.92
CA ARG A 598 20.33 -21.82 -9.20
C ARG A 598 19.10 -21.01 -9.58
N TRP A 599 18.19 -20.80 -8.64
CA TRP A 599 16.98 -19.97 -8.85
C TRP A 599 17.33 -18.53 -9.20
N ALA A 600 18.29 -17.93 -8.51
CA ALA A 600 18.74 -16.57 -8.80
C ALA A 600 19.37 -16.46 -10.20
N ALA A 601 20.15 -17.45 -10.62
CA ALA A 601 20.70 -17.49 -11.97
C ALA A 601 19.61 -17.57 -13.05
N ALA A 602 18.63 -18.43 -12.85
CA ALA A 602 17.50 -18.57 -13.79
C ALA A 602 16.63 -17.31 -13.85
N LEU A 603 16.31 -16.70 -12.69
CA LEU A 603 15.59 -15.41 -12.63
C LEU A 603 16.37 -14.29 -13.32
N ALA A 604 17.68 -14.22 -13.11
CA ALA A 604 18.54 -13.22 -13.74
C ALA A 604 18.52 -13.36 -15.27
N LEU A 605 18.68 -14.58 -15.80
CA LEU A 605 18.63 -14.85 -17.24
C LEU A 605 17.26 -14.51 -17.84
N ALA A 606 16.17 -14.90 -17.16
CA ALA A 606 14.80 -14.58 -17.60
C ALA A 606 14.55 -13.07 -17.64
N ASN A 607 15.09 -12.32 -16.67
CA ASN A 607 14.92 -10.87 -16.60
C ASN A 607 15.79 -10.12 -17.63
N ILE A 608 17.01 -10.59 -17.90
CA ILE A 608 17.83 -10.10 -19.04
C ILE A 608 17.04 -10.26 -20.35
N GLY A 609 16.41 -11.42 -20.54
CA GLY A 609 15.37 -11.64 -21.55
C GLY A 609 15.86 -11.56 -23.00
N THR A 610 17.16 -11.45 -23.26
CA THR A 610 17.72 -11.50 -24.61
C THR A 610 17.66 -12.92 -25.16
N GLU A 611 17.71 -13.07 -26.49
CA GLU A 611 17.71 -14.37 -27.14
C GLU A 611 18.80 -15.26 -26.57
N SER A 612 20.01 -14.72 -26.37
CA SER A 612 21.12 -15.44 -25.75
C SER A 612 20.82 -15.95 -24.34
N ALA A 613 20.18 -15.14 -23.51
CA ALA A 613 19.81 -15.53 -22.15
C ALA A 613 18.72 -16.61 -22.13
N ILE A 614 17.71 -16.49 -22.98
CA ILE A 614 16.63 -17.49 -23.07
C ILE A 614 17.14 -18.81 -23.65
N VAL A 615 18.10 -18.79 -24.60
CA VAL A 615 18.77 -20.01 -25.09
C VAL A 615 19.54 -20.73 -23.97
N MET A 616 20.13 -20.00 -22.99
CA MET A 616 20.77 -20.65 -21.84
C MET A 616 19.75 -21.36 -20.94
N LEU A 617 18.59 -20.77 -20.72
CA LEU A 617 17.49 -21.43 -19.99
C LEU A 617 16.97 -22.65 -20.77
N GLN A 618 16.85 -22.55 -22.10
CA GLN A 618 16.45 -23.67 -22.96
C GLN A 618 17.43 -24.86 -22.84
N ARG A 619 18.74 -24.58 -22.84
CA ARG A 619 19.77 -25.64 -22.65
C ARG A 619 19.64 -26.28 -21.27
N GLY A 620 19.36 -25.50 -20.21
CA GLY A 620 19.09 -26.01 -18.87
C GLY A 620 17.83 -26.90 -18.83
N LEU A 621 16.77 -26.51 -19.54
CA LEU A 621 15.54 -27.30 -19.67
C LEU A 621 15.78 -28.61 -20.42
N GLN A 622 16.63 -28.62 -21.43
CA GLN A 622 16.94 -29.80 -22.25
C GLN A 622 17.93 -30.78 -21.60
N GLY A 623 18.99 -30.26 -20.97
CA GLY A 623 20.14 -31.04 -20.52
C GLY A 623 20.35 -31.11 -19.00
N GLY A 624 19.57 -30.37 -18.21
CA GLY A 624 19.71 -30.30 -16.74
C GLY A 624 19.11 -31.53 -16.02
N ASP A 625 19.38 -31.60 -14.72
CA ASP A 625 18.62 -32.49 -13.83
C ASP A 625 17.16 -31.98 -13.67
N ASP A 626 16.28 -32.74 -12.99
CA ASP A 626 14.87 -32.39 -12.85
C ASP A 626 14.66 -31.03 -12.19
N VAL A 627 15.51 -30.66 -11.22
CA VAL A 627 15.45 -29.39 -10.54
C VAL A 627 15.84 -28.25 -11.48
N VAL A 628 16.94 -28.41 -12.24
CA VAL A 628 17.37 -27.41 -13.22
C VAL A 628 16.33 -27.24 -14.33
N ARG A 629 15.75 -28.35 -14.85
CA ARG A 629 14.69 -28.30 -15.84
C ARG A 629 13.47 -27.51 -15.36
N GLN A 630 12.98 -27.83 -14.17
CA GLN A 630 11.84 -27.13 -13.55
C GLN A 630 12.15 -25.65 -13.34
N THR A 631 13.31 -25.34 -12.76
CA THR A 631 13.77 -23.99 -12.52
C THR A 631 13.81 -23.15 -13.81
N CYS A 632 14.39 -23.72 -14.88
CA CYS A 632 14.46 -23.04 -16.18
C CYS A 632 13.07 -22.81 -16.79
N ALA A 633 12.18 -23.80 -16.70
CA ALA A 633 10.80 -23.68 -17.19
C ALA A 633 10.02 -22.60 -16.42
N GLN A 634 10.08 -22.58 -15.11
CA GLN A 634 9.46 -21.56 -14.27
C GLN A 634 10.02 -20.15 -14.54
N ALA A 635 11.33 -20.04 -14.80
CA ALA A 635 11.95 -18.78 -15.19
C ALA A 635 11.47 -18.30 -16.58
N MET A 636 11.35 -19.21 -17.57
CA MET A 636 10.82 -18.89 -18.91
C MET A 636 9.39 -18.36 -18.88
N ALA A 637 8.57 -18.79 -17.93
CA ALA A 637 7.21 -18.27 -17.73
C ALA A 637 7.15 -16.75 -17.54
N ARG A 638 8.26 -16.14 -17.08
CA ARG A 638 8.39 -14.71 -16.89
C ARG A 638 8.76 -13.93 -18.14
N ASN A 639 9.05 -14.60 -19.23
CA ASN A 639 9.35 -13.96 -20.52
C ASN A 639 8.25 -14.31 -21.55
N PRO A 640 7.25 -13.41 -21.75
CA PRO A 640 6.14 -13.68 -22.67
C PRO A 640 6.55 -13.72 -24.13
N ASP A 641 7.62 -13.01 -24.51
CA ASP A 641 8.00 -12.82 -25.91
C ASP A 641 8.66 -14.08 -26.52
N LEU A 642 9.59 -14.69 -25.78
CA LEU A 642 10.33 -15.86 -26.24
C LEU A 642 10.10 -17.07 -25.34
N GLY A 643 10.09 -16.87 -24.02
CA GLY A 643 9.99 -17.95 -23.03
C GLY A 643 8.70 -18.77 -23.15
N HIS A 644 7.57 -18.11 -23.43
CA HIS A 644 6.29 -18.81 -23.60
C HIS A 644 6.28 -19.75 -24.81
N ASP A 645 6.93 -19.36 -25.91
CA ASP A 645 6.98 -20.23 -27.08
C ASP A 645 7.87 -21.45 -26.84
N PHE A 646 9.01 -21.27 -26.16
CA PHE A 646 9.82 -22.43 -25.74
C PHE A 646 9.09 -23.37 -24.76
N LEU A 647 8.23 -22.84 -23.88
CA LEU A 647 7.41 -23.67 -23.00
C LEU A 647 6.36 -24.50 -23.78
N LYS A 648 5.72 -23.92 -24.81
CA LYS A 648 4.78 -24.65 -25.70
C LYS A 648 5.50 -25.75 -26.48
N ASP A 649 6.70 -25.44 -26.99
CA ASP A 649 7.52 -26.41 -27.70
C ASP A 649 7.97 -27.56 -26.77
N ALA A 650 8.40 -27.22 -25.56
CA ALA A 650 8.82 -28.21 -24.57
C ALA A 650 7.67 -29.13 -24.13
N LEU A 651 6.42 -28.62 -24.06
CA LEU A 651 5.24 -29.44 -23.78
C LEU A 651 4.99 -30.50 -24.85
N SER A 652 5.47 -30.28 -26.09
CA SER A 652 5.36 -31.16 -27.21
C SER A 652 6.61 -32.06 -27.44
N SER A 653 7.62 -31.97 -26.54
CA SER A 653 8.87 -32.69 -26.61
C SER A 653 8.67 -34.21 -26.47
N ASN A 654 9.55 -35.01 -27.09
CA ASN A 654 9.60 -36.45 -26.86
C ASN A 654 10.14 -36.82 -25.45
N ASP A 655 10.86 -35.93 -24.79
CA ASP A 655 11.42 -36.15 -23.44
C ASP A 655 10.33 -35.90 -22.39
N ILE A 656 10.00 -36.91 -21.60
CA ILE A 656 8.99 -36.87 -20.53
C ILE A 656 9.36 -35.84 -19.48
N ALA A 657 10.65 -35.75 -19.12
CA ALA A 657 11.11 -34.82 -18.09
C ALA A 657 10.98 -33.35 -18.54
N GLN A 658 11.24 -33.08 -19.86
CA GLN A 658 11.00 -31.75 -20.43
C GLN A 658 9.51 -31.40 -20.44
N ARG A 659 8.62 -32.32 -20.84
CA ARG A 659 7.17 -32.07 -20.80
C ARG A 659 6.69 -31.80 -19.39
N ARG A 660 7.17 -32.61 -18.41
CA ARG A 660 6.83 -32.38 -16.99
C ARG A 660 7.30 -31.03 -16.53
N ALA A 661 8.54 -30.62 -16.79
CA ALA A 661 9.07 -29.32 -16.41
C ALA A 661 8.29 -28.17 -17.10
N ALA A 662 7.91 -28.32 -18.37
CA ALA A 662 7.09 -27.36 -19.08
C ALA A 662 5.73 -27.13 -18.39
N VAL A 663 5.08 -28.17 -17.85
CA VAL A 663 3.84 -28.06 -17.07
C VAL A 663 4.05 -27.12 -15.87
N PHE A 664 5.14 -27.24 -15.11
CA PHE A 664 5.46 -26.34 -13.99
C PHE A 664 5.68 -24.90 -14.46
N GLY A 665 6.39 -24.72 -15.59
CA GLY A 665 6.57 -23.40 -16.18
C GLY A 665 5.25 -22.77 -16.64
N ILE A 666 4.41 -23.55 -17.36
CA ILE A 666 3.11 -23.07 -17.85
C ILE A 666 2.19 -22.69 -16.71
N ALA A 667 2.21 -23.42 -15.59
CA ALA A 667 1.43 -23.09 -14.39
C ALA A 667 1.80 -21.73 -13.76
N GLU A 668 3.04 -21.26 -13.94
CA GLU A 668 3.48 -19.93 -13.51
C GLU A 668 3.09 -18.82 -14.49
N THR A 669 2.70 -19.14 -15.73
CA THR A 669 2.24 -18.15 -16.69
C THR A 669 0.82 -17.70 -16.35
N ARG A 670 0.53 -16.43 -16.57
CA ARG A 670 -0.82 -15.86 -16.37
C ARG A 670 -1.50 -15.56 -17.71
N ALA A 671 -1.01 -16.16 -18.76
CA ALA A 671 -1.58 -16.00 -20.09
C ALA A 671 -2.84 -16.88 -20.23
N ASP A 672 -3.84 -16.37 -20.96
CA ASP A 672 -5.12 -17.06 -21.16
C ASP A 672 -4.97 -18.49 -21.75
N TRP A 673 -3.97 -18.69 -22.61
CA TRP A 673 -3.67 -19.99 -23.21
C TRP A 673 -3.17 -21.04 -22.21
N ALA A 674 -2.61 -20.62 -21.06
CA ALA A 674 -1.96 -21.55 -20.11
C ALA A 674 -2.97 -22.48 -19.42
N ALA A 675 -4.12 -21.94 -19.00
CA ALA A 675 -5.18 -22.73 -18.39
C ALA A 675 -5.69 -23.81 -19.36
N GLU A 676 -5.94 -23.44 -20.64
CA GLU A 676 -6.37 -24.38 -21.69
C GLU A 676 -5.32 -25.46 -21.97
N ALA A 677 -4.03 -25.08 -22.03
CA ALA A 677 -2.94 -26.02 -22.23
C ALA A 677 -2.82 -27.04 -21.08
N LEU A 678 -2.94 -26.58 -19.83
CA LEU A 678 -2.93 -27.45 -18.66
C LEU A 678 -4.14 -28.37 -18.60
N GLU A 679 -5.35 -27.88 -18.88
CA GLU A 679 -6.55 -28.70 -18.97
C GLU A 679 -6.44 -29.79 -20.06
N LYS A 680 -5.96 -29.42 -21.24
CA LYS A 680 -5.70 -30.36 -22.33
C LYS A 680 -4.69 -31.42 -21.91
N THR A 681 -3.55 -31.01 -21.33
CA THR A 681 -2.50 -31.92 -20.85
C THR A 681 -3.01 -32.85 -19.76
N SER A 682 -3.84 -32.39 -18.85
CA SER A 682 -4.43 -33.19 -17.78
C SER A 682 -5.37 -34.30 -18.29
N ARG A 683 -5.94 -34.16 -19.51
CA ARG A 683 -6.87 -35.10 -20.11
C ARG A 683 -6.22 -36.00 -21.15
N GLU A 684 -5.29 -35.49 -21.99
CA GLU A 684 -4.81 -36.14 -23.21
C GLU A 684 -3.38 -36.67 -23.09
N GLU A 685 -2.58 -36.23 -22.10
CA GLU A 685 -1.19 -36.70 -21.97
C GLU A 685 -1.12 -38.17 -21.61
N ARG A 686 -0.25 -38.89 -22.31
CA ARG A 686 -0.09 -40.37 -22.14
C ARG A 686 0.65 -40.71 -20.84
N GLU A 687 1.69 -39.96 -20.54
CA GLU A 687 2.54 -40.18 -19.37
C GLU A 687 1.86 -39.68 -18.09
N TRP A 688 1.62 -40.63 -17.17
CA TRP A 688 0.88 -40.35 -15.95
C TRP A 688 1.54 -39.25 -15.08
N ILE A 689 2.87 -39.17 -15.04
CA ILE A 689 3.63 -38.22 -14.23
C ILE A 689 3.43 -36.79 -14.75
N VAL A 690 3.32 -36.59 -16.05
CA VAL A 690 3.05 -35.30 -16.69
C VAL A 690 1.58 -34.94 -16.53
N ARG A 691 0.70 -35.91 -16.79
CA ARG A 691 -0.75 -35.74 -16.62
C ARG A 691 -1.11 -35.39 -15.18
N ASN A 692 -0.52 -36.09 -14.18
CA ASN A 692 -0.75 -35.80 -12.76
C ASN A 692 -0.28 -34.43 -12.37
N ALA A 693 0.89 -33.97 -12.83
CA ALA A 693 1.39 -32.61 -12.60
C ALA A 693 0.40 -31.58 -13.17
N ALA A 694 -0.09 -31.76 -14.39
CA ALA A 694 -1.08 -30.86 -14.99
C ALA A 694 -2.40 -30.85 -14.20
N SER A 695 -2.89 -32.04 -13.79
CA SER A 695 -4.13 -32.15 -12.98
C SER A 695 -4.03 -31.44 -11.65
N MET A 696 -2.87 -31.50 -10.99
CA MET A 696 -2.61 -30.79 -9.72
C MET A 696 -2.75 -29.28 -9.89
N PHE A 697 -2.20 -28.71 -10.97
CA PHE A 697 -2.31 -27.29 -11.23
C PHE A 697 -3.72 -26.86 -11.67
N VAL A 698 -4.42 -27.69 -12.47
CA VAL A 698 -5.82 -27.45 -12.84
C VAL A 698 -6.71 -27.43 -11.59
N ALA A 699 -6.53 -28.37 -10.65
CA ALA A 699 -7.23 -28.37 -9.37
C ALA A 699 -6.95 -27.07 -8.57
N ARG A 700 -5.69 -26.65 -8.49
CA ARG A 700 -5.28 -25.42 -7.82
C ARG A 700 -5.93 -24.16 -8.43
N PHE A 701 -6.08 -24.10 -9.75
CA PHE A 701 -6.79 -22.99 -10.42
C PHE A 701 -8.29 -23.02 -10.19
N THR A 702 -8.92 -24.21 -10.18
CA THR A 702 -10.38 -24.35 -9.98
C THR A 702 -10.82 -24.16 -8.54
N GLU A 703 -10.01 -24.57 -7.58
CA GLU A 703 -10.29 -24.40 -6.14
C GLU A 703 -10.08 -22.97 -5.63
N GLY A 704 -9.69 -22.04 -6.50
CA GLY A 704 -9.45 -20.64 -6.12
C GLY A 704 -8.24 -20.49 -5.19
N GLY A 705 -7.15 -21.18 -5.51
CA GLY A 705 -5.96 -21.38 -4.70
C GLY A 705 -5.08 -20.17 -4.40
N THR A 706 -5.56 -18.94 -4.58
CA THR A 706 -4.90 -17.76 -4.05
C THR A 706 -5.39 -17.49 -2.65
N ALA A 707 -4.47 -17.38 -1.69
CA ALA A 707 -4.80 -17.02 -0.32
C ALA A 707 -5.54 -15.67 -0.31
N LYS A 708 -6.81 -15.66 0.14
CA LYS A 708 -7.55 -14.42 0.32
C LYS A 708 -6.93 -13.63 1.48
N PRO A 709 -6.90 -12.29 1.39
CA PRO A 709 -6.46 -11.48 2.52
C PRO A 709 -7.27 -11.79 3.78
N LYS A 710 -6.56 -12.01 4.89
CA LYS A 710 -7.16 -12.30 6.19
C LYS A 710 -6.68 -11.28 7.22
N PRO A 711 -7.52 -10.88 8.17
CA PRO A 711 -7.09 -10.13 9.34
C PRO A 711 -6.03 -10.92 10.12
N TYR A 712 -5.17 -10.21 10.82
CA TYR A 712 -4.23 -10.85 11.73
C TYR A 712 -4.98 -11.61 12.83
N VAL A 713 -4.45 -12.78 13.16
CA VAL A 713 -5.04 -13.69 14.14
C VAL A 713 -4.46 -13.36 15.52
N ALA A 714 -5.30 -13.13 16.50
CA ALA A 714 -4.84 -12.88 17.86
C ALA A 714 -4.05 -14.09 18.41
N PRO A 715 -2.97 -13.88 19.19
CA PRO A 715 -2.11 -14.96 19.65
C PRO A 715 -2.86 -16.04 20.44
N GLU A 716 -3.85 -15.65 21.25
CA GLU A 716 -4.64 -16.56 22.08
C GLU A 716 -5.51 -17.57 21.31
N VAL A 717 -5.67 -17.38 20.00
CA VAL A 717 -6.44 -18.31 19.14
C VAL A 717 -5.57 -18.97 18.07
N GLN A 718 -4.25 -18.70 18.03
CA GLN A 718 -3.33 -19.35 17.11
C GLN A 718 -3.13 -20.83 17.49
N GLY A 719 -3.52 -21.75 16.59
CA GLY A 719 -3.53 -23.19 16.87
C GLY A 719 -2.17 -23.75 17.25
N TRP A 720 -1.09 -23.33 16.56
CA TRP A 720 0.26 -23.78 16.86
C TRP A 720 0.74 -23.33 18.25
N LEU A 721 0.41 -22.10 18.67
CA LEU A 721 0.81 -21.57 19.99
C LEU A 721 0.06 -22.30 21.11
N LEU A 722 -1.23 -22.56 20.94
CA LEU A 722 -2.03 -23.36 21.87
C LEU A 722 -1.46 -24.76 22.05
N GLN A 723 -1.08 -25.42 20.95
CA GLN A 723 -0.46 -26.74 20.98
C GLN A 723 0.91 -26.71 21.65
N TRP A 724 1.76 -25.74 21.32
CA TRP A 724 3.09 -25.57 21.93
C TRP A 724 2.99 -25.33 23.44
N ALA A 725 2.06 -24.49 23.89
CA ALA A 725 1.81 -24.19 25.29
C ALA A 725 1.28 -25.43 26.03
N ALA A 726 0.34 -26.17 25.43
CA ALA A 726 -0.24 -27.39 26.00
C ALA A 726 0.81 -28.48 26.26
N THR A 727 1.78 -28.68 25.37
CA THR A 727 2.90 -29.64 25.57
C THR A 727 3.77 -29.30 26.78
N ARG A 728 3.71 -28.06 27.27
CA ARG A 728 4.45 -27.56 28.46
C ARG A 728 3.55 -27.39 29.69
N GLY A 729 2.30 -27.79 29.59
CA GLY A 729 1.34 -27.68 30.71
C GLY A 729 0.96 -26.24 31.06
N ILE A 730 1.06 -25.30 30.09
CA ILE A 730 0.68 -23.89 30.26
C ILE A 730 -0.51 -23.56 29.36
N GLY A 731 -1.35 -22.63 29.82
CA GLY A 731 -2.41 -22.05 29.01
C GLY A 731 -1.94 -20.81 28.27
N VAL A 732 -2.72 -20.37 27.29
CA VAL A 732 -2.51 -19.09 26.57
C VAL A 732 -3.62 -18.13 27.02
N PRO A 733 -3.40 -17.30 28.04
CA PRO A 733 -4.37 -16.31 28.50
C PRO A 733 -4.51 -15.19 27.45
N PRO A 734 -5.68 -14.54 27.30
CA PRO A 734 -5.85 -13.47 26.33
C PRO A 734 -5.01 -12.22 26.64
N GLY A 735 -4.72 -11.43 25.61
CA GLY A 735 -4.03 -10.15 25.71
C GLY A 735 -2.55 -10.28 26.12
N LYS A 736 -2.13 -9.58 27.18
CA LYS A 736 -0.71 -9.58 27.62
C LYS A 736 -0.16 -10.97 27.96
N GLY A 737 -1.00 -11.83 28.53
CA GLY A 737 -0.59 -13.20 28.86
C GLY A 737 -0.27 -14.03 27.61
N ALA A 738 -0.96 -13.83 26.49
CA ALA A 738 -0.64 -14.49 25.24
C ALA A 738 0.70 -13.98 24.66
N VAL A 739 0.99 -12.70 24.80
CA VAL A 739 2.30 -12.12 24.40
C VAL A 739 3.43 -12.72 25.23
N GLU A 740 3.28 -12.89 26.55
CA GLU A 740 4.27 -13.54 27.39
C GLU A 740 4.53 -15.00 26.98
N VAL A 741 3.49 -15.71 26.51
CA VAL A 741 3.65 -17.07 25.99
C VAL A 741 4.39 -17.07 24.64
N LEU A 742 4.13 -16.09 23.77
CA LEU A 742 4.90 -15.90 22.54
C LEU A 742 6.37 -15.60 22.81
N GLU A 743 6.67 -14.72 23.77
CA GLU A 743 8.03 -14.42 24.17
C GLU A 743 8.76 -15.68 24.68
N ARG A 744 8.08 -16.53 25.43
CA ARG A 744 8.62 -17.83 25.86
C ARG A 744 8.82 -18.77 24.66
N ALA A 745 7.87 -18.84 23.71
CA ALA A 745 8.01 -19.64 22.51
C ALA A 745 9.21 -19.19 21.66
N LEU A 746 9.50 -17.88 21.62
CA LEU A 746 10.66 -17.32 20.94
C LEU A 746 11.99 -17.74 21.58
N VAL A 747 12.04 -17.94 22.90
CA VAL A 747 13.27 -18.31 23.64
C VAL A 747 13.42 -19.83 23.77
N GLU A 748 12.33 -20.54 24.08
CA GLU A 748 12.32 -21.97 24.45
C GLU A 748 11.98 -22.90 23.29
N GLY A 749 11.50 -22.36 22.17
CA GLY A 749 11.04 -23.12 21.03
C GLY A 749 12.19 -23.63 20.15
N GLU A 750 11.91 -24.66 19.35
CA GLU A 750 12.76 -25.06 18.24
C GLU A 750 12.77 -23.98 17.14
N GLU A 751 13.71 -24.04 16.20
CA GLU A 751 13.89 -23.04 15.15
C GLU A 751 12.56 -22.66 14.44
N PRO A 752 11.72 -23.60 13.95
CA PRO A 752 10.45 -23.24 13.30
C PRO A 752 9.47 -22.52 14.25
N THR A 753 9.44 -22.92 15.52
CA THR A 753 8.61 -22.29 16.55
C THR A 753 9.09 -20.86 16.84
N ARG A 754 10.41 -20.64 16.93
CA ARG A 754 11.00 -19.31 17.13
C ARG A 754 10.68 -18.38 15.96
N VAL A 755 10.75 -18.88 14.72
CA VAL A 755 10.36 -18.13 13.51
C VAL A 755 8.87 -17.78 13.54
N ALA A 756 7.98 -18.74 13.86
CA ALA A 756 6.54 -18.47 13.98
C ALA A 756 6.24 -17.45 15.08
N ALA A 757 6.95 -17.50 16.21
CA ALA A 757 6.81 -16.54 17.30
C ALA A 757 7.22 -15.12 16.88
N THR A 758 8.29 -14.95 16.06
CA THR A 758 8.66 -13.62 15.53
C THR A 758 7.55 -13.03 14.66
N GLU A 759 6.95 -13.84 13.80
CA GLU A 759 5.87 -13.40 12.91
C GLU A 759 4.62 -13.02 13.70
N ALA A 760 4.22 -13.83 14.67
CA ALA A 760 3.07 -13.55 15.53
C ALA A 760 3.28 -12.25 16.33
N LEU A 761 4.48 -11.97 16.84
CA LEU A 761 4.83 -10.72 17.50
C LEU A 761 4.74 -9.52 16.53
N ALA A 762 5.16 -9.71 15.27
CA ALA A 762 5.07 -8.67 14.24
C ALA A 762 3.62 -8.27 13.92
N GLN A 763 2.71 -9.24 13.92
CA GLN A 763 1.28 -9.01 13.63
C GLN A 763 0.58 -8.16 14.69
N LEU A 764 1.12 -8.10 15.92
CA LEU A 764 0.57 -7.21 16.96
C LEU A 764 0.71 -5.74 16.60
N ALA A 765 1.65 -5.38 15.72
CA ALA A 765 1.94 -4.00 15.31
C ALA A 765 2.21 -3.05 16.51
N ASP A 766 2.70 -3.60 17.63
CA ASP A 766 2.98 -2.89 18.88
C ASP A 766 4.50 -2.81 19.11
N VAL A 767 4.96 -1.59 19.35
CA VAL A 767 6.41 -1.33 19.65
C VAL A 767 6.87 -2.07 20.91
N ALA A 768 5.98 -2.33 21.87
CA ALA A 768 6.32 -3.12 23.06
C ALA A 768 6.77 -4.55 22.69
N ALA A 769 6.21 -5.13 21.62
CA ALA A 769 6.61 -6.43 21.10
C ALA A 769 8.00 -6.46 20.44
N ALA A 770 8.63 -5.31 20.20
CA ALA A 770 9.98 -5.24 19.64
C ALA A 770 11.06 -5.70 20.60
N ARG A 771 10.83 -5.62 21.93
CA ARG A 771 11.87 -5.93 22.92
C ARG A 771 12.43 -7.35 22.83
N PRO A 772 11.65 -8.43 22.79
CA PRO A 772 12.17 -9.79 22.65
C PRO A 772 12.82 -10.01 21.26
N LEU A 773 12.34 -9.32 20.22
CA LEU A 773 12.90 -9.42 18.87
C LEU A 773 14.33 -8.86 18.74
N TYR A 774 14.74 -7.89 19.57
CA TYR A 774 16.13 -7.44 19.60
C TYR A 774 17.08 -8.56 20.06
N THR A 775 16.64 -9.42 20.97
CA THR A 775 17.44 -10.59 21.41
C THR A 775 17.49 -11.63 20.30
N ALA A 776 16.38 -11.90 19.65
CA ALA A 776 16.31 -12.83 18.52
C ALA A 776 17.11 -12.36 17.29
N LEU A 777 17.25 -11.05 17.09
CA LEU A 777 18.10 -10.47 16.03
C LEU A 777 19.59 -10.82 16.22
N ALA A 778 20.03 -11.06 17.46
CA ALA A 778 21.38 -11.47 17.81
C ALA A 778 21.49 -12.99 18.08
N ASP A 779 20.53 -13.79 17.61
CA ASP A 779 20.52 -15.24 17.82
C ASP A 779 21.83 -15.87 17.31
N PRO A 780 22.61 -16.59 18.20
CA PRO A 780 23.90 -17.12 17.80
C PRO A 780 23.80 -18.39 16.94
N GLU A 781 22.65 -19.09 16.99
CA GLU A 781 22.52 -20.44 16.42
C GLU A 781 21.85 -20.43 15.05
N SER A 782 20.84 -19.55 14.85
CA SER A 782 20.01 -19.59 13.63
C SER A 782 20.02 -18.27 12.85
N GLY A 783 20.48 -18.34 11.60
CA GLY A 783 20.36 -17.25 10.63
C GLY A 783 18.90 -16.95 10.25
N LEU A 784 18.06 -17.99 10.22
CA LEU A 784 16.62 -17.86 9.91
C LEU A 784 15.90 -17.08 11.00
N VAL A 785 16.20 -17.35 12.28
CA VAL A 785 15.61 -16.59 13.40
C VAL A 785 16.08 -15.13 13.39
N ARG A 786 17.37 -14.86 13.09
CA ARG A 786 17.88 -13.48 12.94
C ARG A 786 17.14 -12.74 11.83
N ASP A 787 16.94 -13.37 10.67
CA ASP A 787 16.25 -12.76 9.55
C ASP A 787 14.76 -12.56 9.82
N ALA A 788 14.09 -13.55 10.43
CA ALA A 788 12.70 -13.44 10.85
C ALA A 788 12.52 -12.31 11.89
N ALA A 789 13.43 -12.17 12.85
CA ALA A 789 13.41 -11.05 13.80
C ALA A 789 13.59 -9.69 13.12
N TYR A 790 14.47 -9.59 12.11
CA TYR A 790 14.64 -8.38 11.32
C TYR A 790 13.35 -8.04 10.54
N LYS A 791 12.73 -9.02 9.88
CA LYS A 791 11.43 -8.86 9.18
C LYS A 791 10.35 -8.41 10.14
N ALA A 792 10.25 -9.04 11.31
CA ALA A 792 9.29 -8.69 12.36
C ALA A 792 9.47 -7.25 12.86
N LEU A 793 10.71 -6.83 13.16
CA LEU A 793 11.02 -5.45 13.55
C LEU A 793 10.69 -4.46 12.42
N SER A 794 10.95 -4.82 11.16
CA SER A 794 10.57 -3.99 10.01
C SER A 794 9.06 -3.81 9.91
N LYS A 795 8.26 -4.87 10.12
CA LYS A 795 6.79 -4.81 10.14
C LYS A 795 6.27 -3.94 11.29
N ILE A 796 6.80 -4.12 12.50
CA ILE A 796 6.43 -3.29 13.66
C ILE A 796 6.76 -1.82 13.40
N SER A 797 7.96 -1.52 12.88
CA SER A 797 8.36 -0.15 12.55
C SER A 797 7.46 0.48 11.50
N THR A 798 7.09 -0.25 10.45
CA THR A 798 6.21 0.27 9.40
C THR A 798 4.77 0.40 9.90
N ALA A 799 4.23 -0.61 10.56
CA ALA A 799 2.87 -0.59 11.07
C ALA A 799 2.65 0.50 12.13
N SER A 800 3.60 0.68 13.06
CA SER A 800 3.55 1.73 14.08
C SER A 800 3.95 3.13 13.56
N GLY A 801 4.71 3.19 12.47
CA GLY A 801 5.34 4.42 11.98
C GLY A 801 6.53 4.90 12.81
N GLN A 802 7.00 4.12 13.78
CA GLN A 802 8.07 4.49 14.70
C GLN A 802 9.40 3.86 14.30
N ARG A 803 10.50 4.57 14.58
CA ARG A 803 11.84 4.04 14.44
C ARG A 803 12.21 3.19 15.64
N LEU A 804 12.90 2.09 15.38
CA LEU A 804 13.30 1.12 16.39
C LEU A 804 14.81 1.21 16.60
N TYR A 805 15.22 1.60 17.79
CA TYR A 805 16.64 1.66 18.19
C TYR A 805 16.98 0.52 19.15
N PRO A 806 18.21 -0.01 19.09
CA PRO A 806 18.66 -0.99 20.07
C PRO A 806 18.53 -0.47 21.52
N PRO A 807 18.26 -1.30 22.51
CA PRO A 807 18.01 -0.88 23.90
C PRO A 807 19.10 0.01 24.52
N VAL A 808 20.37 -0.19 24.12
CA VAL A 808 21.53 0.61 24.60
C VAL A 808 21.47 2.05 24.05
N MET A 809 20.93 2.25 22.86
CA MET A 809 20.80 3.56 22.21
C MET A 809 19.57 4.36 22.70
N GLN A 810 18.52 3.70 23.21
CA GLN A 810 17.35 4.38 23.77
C GLN A 810 17.68 5.32 24.94
N ARG A 811 18.80 5.09 25.66
CA ARG A 811 19.26 5.97 26.75
C ARG A 811 19.93 7.27 26.27
N VAL A 812 20.42 7.31 25.04
CA VAL A 812 21.12 8.48 24.48
C VAL A 812 20.15 9.40 23.71
N ALA A 813 19.09 8.85 23.08
CA ALA A 813 18.10 9.63 22.34
C ALA A 813 17.11 10.41 23.22
N SER A 814 17.01 10.10 24.51
CA SER A 814 16.22 10.83 25.51
C SER A 814 17.00 11.94 26.20
N GLY A 815 17.70 12.77 25.44
CA GLY A 815 18.23 14.04 25.93
C GLY A 815 17.08 15.03 26.24
N PRO A 816 17.24 15.98 27.16
CA PRO A 816 16.15 16.66 27.84
C PRO A 816 15.42 17.62 26.92
N SER A 817 14.28 17.23 26.40
CA SER A 817 13.22 18.19 26.06
C SER A 817 12.41 18.40 27.34
N GLY A 818 12.52 19.59 27.91
CA GLY A 818 11.86 19.93 29.15
C GLY A 818 10.35 19.77 29.07
N ALA A 819 9.84 18.88 29.92
CA ALA A 819 8.49 18.93 30.43
C ALA A 819 8.53 18.31 31.84
N THR A 820 8.31 19.16 32.82
CA THR A 820 8.10 18.86 34.24
C THR A 820 6.92 17.89 34.39
N GLY A 821 7.23 16.65 34.72
CA GLY A 821 6.27 15.65 35.15
C GLY A 821 6.89 14.90 36.33
N THR A 822 6.43 15.17 37.53
CA THR A 822 6.79 14.51 38.78
C THR A 822 6.65 12.99 38.65
N LEU A 823 7.76 12.26 38.63
CA LEU A 823 7.79 10.81 38.79
C LEU A 823 8.24 10.47 40.21
N ASN A 824 7.32 9.77 40.89
CA ASN A 824 7.56 9.13 42.17
C ASN A 824 8.84 8.29 42.17
N GLN A 825 9.72 8.60 43.11
CA GLN A 825 10.91 7.79 43.42
C GLN A 825 10.48 6.45 44.06
N PRO A 826 11.01 5.31 43.66
CA PRO A 826 10.96 4.11 44.48
C PRO A 826 12.05 4.15 45.57
N ALA A 827 11.65 3.73 46.75
CA ALA A 827 12.42 3.71 47.97
C ALA A 827 13.79 3.06 47.84
N ALA A 828 14.79 3.68 48.50
CA ALA A 828 16.14 3.22 48.64
C ALA A 828 16.21 1.87 49.38
N ARG A 829 16.94 0.90 48.85
CA ARG A 829 17.38 -0.29 49.58
C ARG A 829 18.53 0.04 50.52
N PRO A 830 18.57 -0.52 51.73
CA PRO A 830 19.62 -0.25 52.68
C PRO A 830 20.94 -0.95 52.32
N THR A 831 22.00 -0.19 52.42
CA THR A 831 23.42 -0.65 52.35
C THR A 831 23.76 -1.69 53.42
N PRO A 832 24.47 -2.78 53.10
CA PRO A 832 25.06 -3.64 54.15
C PRO A 832 26.33 -3.03 54.68
N THR A 833 26.39 -2.95 56.01
CA THR A 833 27.51 -2.55 56.82
C THR A 833 28.68 -3.51 56.65
N THR A 834 29.83 -2.95 56.39
CA THR A 834 31.15 -3.59 56.47
C THR A 834 31.48 -3.96 57.93
N SER A 835 31.72 -5.25 58.21
CA SER A 835 32.45 -5.71 59.34
C SER A 835 33.80 -6.29 58.93
N THR A 836 34.81 -5.58 59.27
CA THR A 836 36.21 -6.00 59.30
C THR A 836 36.45 -7.24 60.21
N LEU A 837 37.07 -8.30 59.68
CA LEU A 837 37.82 -9.22 60.45
C LEU A 837 39.10 -9.70 59.71
N GLN A 838 40.18 -9.55 60.44
CA GLN A 838 41.55 -9.75 60.08
C GLN A 838 41.97 -11.24 59.81
N ASN A 839 42.88 -11.35 58.88
CA ASN A 839 44.09 -12.20 58.91
C ASN A 839 44.04 -13.63 59.48
N LYS A 840 44.45 -14.55 58.62
CA LYS A 840 45.63 -15.43 58.83
C LYS A 840 45.74 -16.42 57.67
N SER A 841 46.84 -16.33 56.95
CA SER A 841 47.39 -17.49 56.20
C SER A 841 48.04 -18.42 57.25
N PRO A 842 48.25 -19.73 57.04
CA PRO A 842 49.47 -20.18 56.38
C PRO A 842 49.40 -21.46 55.54
N ARG A 843 50.30 -21.50 54.56
CA ARG A 843 51.11 -22.62 54.04
C ARG A 843 50.55 -24.06 54.18
N GLN A 844 50.31 -24.75 53.14
CA GLN A 844 51.16 -25.75 52.45
C GLN A 844 50.69 -26.05 51.05
#